data_869b23d75ff8c164c896823e7d40ed5e
#
_entry.id   869b23d75ff8c164c896823e7d40ed5e
#
_cell.length_a   1.000
_cell.length_b   1.000
_cell.length_c   1.000
_cell.angle_alpha   90.00
_cell.angle_beta   90.00
_cell.angle_gamma   90.00
#
_symmetry.space_group_name_H-M   'P 1'
#
loop_
_entity.id
_entity.type
_entity.pdbx_description
1 polymer ?
#
loop_
_entity_poly.entity_id
_entity_poly.type
_entity_poly.pdbx_seq_one_letter_code
_entity_poly.pdbx_strand_id
1 'polypeptide(L)'
;MREERSDQRFSHSSGSVDTPSWKINDRWVYDGELDVYDFIASSGVSTNVNTLTGTLDVQVTDILQIDVGGVQTIAYEATGQGDYRADNIQLQGQNGDVIVEMETVSIIRASDMAVISQAATIDIEFDGPWWVCLLISCDIASITAANEYWPPLERHDFPLYVGDSWVNNYTVNTTYSGSSAYVDIPQDSSEQIETTSTVVQAGYPGLSHAGCAVSYNVTATDVNGSIVGYGWHCDSIGNDVLTLNEVSLGLMAKHEIQFSNLVSRPTEVHVDLGYPLAPFNLQSPVWVNVTDNSGVPLQGTGVEVRYDATGFVTTATTASNGSAFITLDYGAYGDDSYVIGEYGSHGILARVGTDNIGVSTVTLDPDIHEVDLKLESVSISVERNRSGSIETIPSPYDAVPGDIVTISVPIVNDGLMQAPPGTVQAFGSNTGAIGLEAFPSLPSLGTSLANFEWTVPEITGNELISFSIDTGESDGDPSNDAADIFVYVGRLPYADVSIPPDPLTLTDVFIDATASNDPDGGEISCKIESQMPDGTVQSDNGCTHTQSWPDDGQYNVTVTITDDEGDITQVSTTVNILNRPPEASLLPYDSSIVIGDQITLQLENVRDLDTNTPTSPVAISWNESCMEGTLGVSCTFTPSQEGDVVASVTIMDDDGAQTKIDANILVLNAPPVLESIQVWFGPNRLSQD
;
A
#
# COMPACT_ATOMS: atom_id res chain seq x y z
N MET A 1 0.37 -5.28 -30.98
CA MET A 1 1.10 -4.68 -29.85
C MET A 1 0.94 -3.16 -29.79
N ARG A 2 -0.09 -2.60 -30.44
CA ARG A 2 -0.49 -1.17 -30.36
C ARG A 2 -1.80 -0.94 -29.60
N GLU A 3 -2.53 -2.00 -29.23
CA GLU A 3 -3.84 -1.89 -28.57
C GLU A 3 -3.81 -1.56 -27.07
N GLU A 4 -2.65 -1.64 -26.41
CA GLU A 4 -2.55 -1.30 -24.97
C GLU A 4 -2.15 0.17 -24.68
N ARG A 5 -1.81 0.94 -25.73
CA ARG A 5 -1.40 2.34 -25.56
C ARG A 5 -2.55 3.32 -25.28
N SER A 6 -3.76 3.02 -25.72
CA SER A 6 -4.89 3.98 -25.65
C SER A 6 -5.48 4.15 -24.25
N ASP A 7 -5.51 3.12 -23.43
CA ASP A 7 -6.27 3.14 -22.18
C ASP A 7 -5.59 3.80 -20.97
N GLN A 8 -4.26 4.03 -21.01
CA GLN A 8 -3.53 4.62 -19.88
C GLN A 8 -3.13 6.09 -20.04
N ARG A 9 -3.32 6.70 -21.22
CA ARG A 9 -2.81 8.04 -21.52
C ARG A 9 -3.66 9.19 -21.04
N PHE A 10 -4.86 8.97 -20.55
CA PHE A 10 -5.87 10.01 -20.40
C PHE A 10 -6.03 10.61 -19.01
N SER A 11 -5.27 10.14 -18.02
CA SER A 11 -5.22 10.86 -16.75
C SER A 11 -4.17 11.98 -16.78
N HIS A 12 -4.42 13.04 -17.55
CA HIS A 12 -3.67 14.30 -17.45
C HIS A 12 -3.88 15.01 -16.10
N SER A 13 -4.14 14.25 -15.04
CA SER A 13 -4.17 14.77 -13.69
C SER A 13 -2.83 14.53 -13.00
N SER A 14 -2.00 15.58 -12.90
CA SER A 14 -0.92 15.74 -11.92
C SER A 14 0.12 14.61 -11.82
N GLY A 15 0.83 14.27 -12.92
CA GLY A 15 1.88 13.25 -12.83
C GLY A 15 2.63 12.92 -14.12
N SER A 16 2.46 13.70 -15.20
CA SER A 16 3.30 13.58 -16.39
C SER A 16 4.52 14.47 -16.31
N VAL A 17 5.63 14.02 -16.87
CA VAL A 17 6.86 14.81 -17.05
C VAL A 17 7.00 15.13 -18.52
N ASP A 18 7.00 16.42 -18.85
CA ASP A 18 7.21 16.92 -20.20
C ASP A 18 8.71 17.02 -20.54
N THR A 19 9.02 17.23 -21.81
CA THR A 19 10.40 17.36 -22.29
C THR A 19 11.14 18.50 -21.55
N PRO A 20 12.29 18.24 -20.93
CA PRO A 20 13.05 19.26 -20.24
C PRO A 20 13.68 20.26 -21.21
N SER A 21 13.72 21.53 -20.83
CA SER A 21 14.41 22.59 -21.57
C SER A 21 15.74 22.92 -20.90
N TRP A 22 16.84 22.45 -21.49
CA TRP A 22 18.19 22.71 -20.96
C TRP A 22 18.71 24.09 -21.34
N LYS A 23 19.63 24.58 -20.53
CA LYS A 23 20.29 25.88 -20.72
C LYS A 23 21.78 25.69 -20.74
N ILE A 24 22.51 26.49 -21.52
CA ILE A 24 23.99 26.48 -21.52
C ILE A 24 24.46 26.72 -20.09
N ASN A 25 25.37 25.88 -19.59
CA ASN A 25 25.92 25.74 -18.24
C ASN A 25 24.98 25.05 -17.21
N ASP A 26 23.86 24.48 -17.60
CA ASP A 26 23.23 23.46 -16.75
C ASP A 26 24.20 22.33 -16.53
N ARG A 27 24.30 21.84 -15.28
CA ARG A 27 25.34 20.91 -14.85
C ARG A 27 24.83 19.89 -13.87
N TRP A 28 25.25 18.65 -14.07
CA TRP A 28 24.93 17.50 -13.23
C TRP A 28 26.20 16.74 -12.88
N VAL A 29 26.41 16.46 -11.60
CA VAL A 29 27.55 15.68 -11.12
C VAL A 29 27.04 14.38 -10.51
N TYR A 30 27.62 13.29 -10.92
CA TYR A 30 27.26 11.94 -10.53
C TYR A 30 28.40 11.24 -9.80
N ASP A 31 28.09 10.42 -8.79
CA ASP A 31 28.94 9.30 -8.39
C ASP A 31 28.77 8.18 -9.41
N GLY A 32 29.88 7.57 -9.81
CA GLY A 32 29.90 6.56 -10.85
C GLY A 32 30.58 5.27 -10.44
N GLU A 33 30.02 4.18 -10.92
CA GLU A 33 30.64 2.86 -10.94
C GLU A 33 30.77 2.43 -12.41
N LEU A 34 32.00 2.11 -12.82
CA LEU A 34 32.31 1.63 -14.17
C LEU A 34 32.71 0.16 -14.10
N ASP A 35 31.86 -0.72 -14.65
CA ASP A 35 32.17 -2.14 -14.79
C ASP A 35 33.00 -2.37 -16.05
N VAL A 36 34.18 -2.88 -15.86
CA VAL A 36 35.17 -3.13 -16.93
C VAL A 36 35.40 -4.63 -17.16
N TYR A 37 34.60 -5.50 -16.53
CA TYR A 37 34.83 -6.94 -16.53
C TYR A 37 34.85 -7.54 -17.95
N ASP A 38 33.85 -7.25 -18.78
CA ASP A 38 33.78 -7.80 -20.13
C ASP A 38 34.86 -7.27 -21.07
N PHE A 39 35.20 -6.00 -20.93
CA PHE A 39 36.32 -5.40 -21.67
C PHE A 39 37.63 -6.10 -21.34
N ILE A 40 37.92 -6.29 -20.05
CA ILE A 40 39.13 -6.97 -19.60
C ILE A 40 39.15 -8.45 -20.02
N ALA A 41 38.02 -9.14 -19.87
CA ALA A 41 37.89 -10.56 -20.25
C ALA A 41 38.19 -10.76 -21.74
N SER A 42 37.77 -9.82 -22.60
CA SER A 42 38.04 -9.85 -24.03
C SER A 42 39.51 -9.55 -24.38
N SER A 43 40.22 -8.78 -23.56
CA SER A 43 41.58 -8.33 -23.79
C SER A 43 42.67 -9.39 -23.56
N GLY A 44 42.36 -10.45 -22.80
CA GLY A 44 43.33 -11.43 -22.34
C GLY A 44 44.37 -10.89 -21.34
N VAL A 45 44.18 -9.71 -20.82
CA VAL A 45 45.02 -9.08 -19.79
C VAL A 45 44.79 -9.74 -18.44
N SER A 46 45.87 -10.12 -17.77
CA SER A 46 45.77 -10.67 -16.41
C SER A 46 45.66 -9.54 -15.38
N THR A 47 44.49 -9.33 -14.86
CA THR A 47 44.21 -8.35 -13.80
C THR A 47 43.11 -8.85 -12.86
N ASN A 48 42.98 -8.22 -11.69
CA ASN A 48 41.92 -8.46 -10.73
C ASN A 48 40.90 -7.29 -10.65
N VAL A 49 41.00 -6.35 -11.58
CA VAL A 49 40.01 -5.25 -11.65
C VAL A 49 38.71 -5.74 -12.27
N ASN A 50 37.59 -5.39 -11.64
CA ASN A 50 36.24 -5.62 -12.18
C ASN A 50 35.47 -4.31 -12.28
N THR A 51 35.56 -3.46 -11.26
CA THR A 51 34.81 -2.21 -11.15
C THR A 51 35.73 -1.08 -10.72
N LEU A 52 35.59 0.08 -11.32
CA LEU A 52 36.19 1.34 -10.89
C LEU A 52 35.07 2.23 -10.30
N THR A 53 35.46 3.07 -9.34
CA THR A 53 34.55 4.08 -8.77
C THR A 53 35.11 5.46 -9.05
N GLY A 54 34.19 6.43 -9.21
CA GLY A 54 34.60 7.78 -9.56
C GLY A 54 33.46 8.76 -9.65
N THR A 55 33.65 9.82 -10.41
CA THR A 55 32.65 10.85 -10.65
C THR A 55 32.53 11.13 -12.14
N LEU A 56 31.32 11.51 -12.57
CA LEU A 56 31.03 12.04 -13.89
C LEU A 56 30.40 13.43 -13.76
N ASP A 57 30.98 14.40 -14.42
CA ASP A 57 30.51 15.80 -14.45
C ASP A 57 29.99 16.13 -15.85
N VAL A 58 28.69 16.32 -15.99
CA VAL A 58 28.02 16.59 -17.27
C VAL A 58 27.56 18.04 -17.31
N GLN A 59 27.86 18.75 -18.40
CA GLN A 59 27.48 20.15 -18.60
C GLN A 59 26.98 20.39 -20.01
N VAL A 60 25.92 21.19 -20.16
CA VAL A 60 25.47 21.72 -21.45
C VAL A 60 26.41 22.84 -21.87
N THR A 61 27.13 22.64 -22.98
CA THR A 61 28.17 23.56 -23.46
C THR A 61 27.70 24.48 -24.58
N ASP A 62 26.78 24.01 -25.43
CA ASP A 62 26.28 24.82 -26.56
C ASP A 62 24.86 24.40 -26.95
N ILE A 63 24.21 25.25 -27.75
CA ILE A 63 22.94 24.99 -28.43
C ILE A 63 23.14 25.19 -29.93
N LEU A 64 23.09 24.10 -30.65
CA LEU A 64 23.44 24.02 -32.07
C LEU A 64 22.17 23.97 -32.95
N GLN A 65 22.33 24.45 -34.18
CA GLN A 65 21.36 24.15 -35.23
C GLN A 65 22.05 23.24 -36.24
N ILE A 66 21.54 22.03 -36.40
CA ILE A 66 22.13 20.97 -37.21
C ILE A 66 21.12 20.36 -38.18
N ASP A 67 21.64 19.71 -39.21
CA ASP A 67 20.80 18.92 -40.13
C ASP A 67 20.76 17.48 -39.70
N VAL A 68 19.55 16.96 -39.51
CA VAL A 68 19.29 15.55 -39.18
C VAL A 68 18.32 15.00 -40.22
N GLY A 69 18.85 14.19 -41.15
CA GLY A 69 18.03 13.59 -42.20
C GLY A 69 17.38 14.54 -43.20
N GLY A 70 17.93 15.74 -43.37
CA GLY A 70 17.38 16.80 -44.23
C GLY A 70 16.51 17.82 -43.50
N VAL A 71 16.26 17.62 -42.19
CA VAL A 71 15.52 18.54 -41.33
C VAL A 71 16.50 19.34 -40.46
N GLN A 72 16.38 20.66 -40.51
CA GLN A 72 17.16 21.55 -39.63
C GLN A 72 16.53 21.53 -38.23
N THR A 73 17.24 20.98 -37.25
CA THR A 73 16.77 20.88 -35.86
C THR A 73 17.68 21.64 -34.89
N ILE A 74 17.18 21.90 -33.69
CA ILE A 74 17.96 22.46 -32.57
C ILE A 74 18.39 21.31 -31.68
N ALA A 75 19.68 21.33 -31.30
CA ALA A 75 20.25 20.30 -30.44
C ALA A 75 21.10 20.92 -29.33
N TYR A 76 21.13 20.29 -28.20
CA TYR A 76 22.05 20.55 -27.11
C TYR A 76 23.38 19.82 -27.37
N GLU A 77 24.50 20.48 -27.15
CA GLU A 77 25.78 19.84 -26.94
C GLU A 77 26.01 19.69 -25.43
N ALA A 78 26.14 18.47 -24.97
CA ALA A 78 26.44 18.16 -23.59
C ALA A 78 27.80 17.45 -23.51
N THR A 79 28.70 18.01 -22.71
CA THR A 79 30.03 17.41 -22.48
C THR A 79 30.09 16.79 -21.10
N GLY A 80 30.75 15.63 -20.99
CA GLY A 80 30.97 14.95 -19.74
C GLY A 80 32.45 14.72 -19.48
N GLN A 81 32.88 14.89 -18.21
CA GLN A 81 34.22 14.55 -17.75
C GLN A 81 34.07 13.54 -16.60
N GLY A 82 34.65 12.36 -16.78
CA GLY A 82 34.61 11.26 -15.81
C GLY A 82 36.00 10.89 -15.33
N ASP A 83 36.15 10.77 -14.02
CA ASP A 83 37.41 10.35 -13.37
C ASP A 83 37.08 9.11 -12.51
N TYR A 84 37.62 7.96 -12.88
CA TYR A 84 37.36 6.69 -12.18
C TYR A 84 38.68 6.05 -11.76
N ARG A 85 38.64 5.33 -10.63
CA ARG A 85 39.83 4.71 -10.06
C ARG A 85 39.54 3.38 -9.41
N ALA A 86 40.49 2.47 -9.50
CA ALA A 86 40.55 1.25 -8.70
C ALA A 86 41.94 1.13 -8.07
N ASP A 87 41.98 1.07 -6.75
CA ASP A 87 43.25 1.02 -5.99
C ASP A 87 43.72 -0.41 -5.75
N ASN A 88 45.05 -0.58 -5.59
CA ASN A 88 45.71 -1.85 -5.27
C ASN A 88 45.43 -2.98 -6.28
N ILE A 89 45.42 -2.65 -7.55
CA ILE A 89 45.19 -3.56 -8.65
C ILE A 89 46.48 -4.29 -9.05
N GLN A 90 46.30 -5.53 -9.50
CA GLN A 90 47.38 -6.27 -10.16
C GLN A 90 47.19 -6.24 -11.68
N LEU A 91 48.16 -5.68 -12.38
CA LEU A 91 48.25 -5.70 -13.83
C LEU A 91 49.51 -6.47 -14.26
N GLN A 92 49.38 -7.58 -14.99
CA GLN A 92 50.49 -8.42 -15.41
C GLN A 92 51.44 -8.81 -14.25
N GLY A 93 50.86 -9.01 -13.05
CA GLY A 93 51.59 -9.36 -11.82
C GLY A 93 52.28 -8.17 -11.13
N GLN A 94 52.10 -6.95 -11.59
CA GLN A 94 52.56 -5.72 -10.95
C GLN A 94 51.42 -5.06 -10.17
N ASN A 95 51.75 -4.48 -9.01
CA ASN A 95 50.77 -3.78 -8.18
C ASN A 95 50.80 -2.27 -8.47
N GLY A 96 49.65 -1.66 -8.58
CA GLY A 96 49.43 -0.24 -8.79
C GLY A 96 47.97 0.10 -8.72
N ASP A 97 47.58 1.24 -9.22
CA ASP A 97 46.20 1.69 -9.33
C ASP A 97 45.82 1.83 -10.81
N VAL A 98 44.57 1.58 -11.14
CA VAL A 98 44.05 1.86 -12.48
C VAL A 98 43.23 3.14 -12.43
N ILE A 99 43.56 4.07 -13.30
CA ILE A 99 42.88 5.35 -13.49
C ILE A 99 42.26 5.34 -14.87
N VAL A 100 40.98 5.75 -14.94
CA VAL A 100 40.28 5.93 -16.20
C VAL A 100 39.76 7.36 -16.25
N GLU A 101 40.26 8.13 -17.18
CA GLU A 101 39.73 9.43 -17.54
C GLU A 101 38.77 9.24 -18.74
N MET A 102 37.61 9.84 -18.68
CA MET A 102 36.59 9.72 -19.72
C MET A 102 36.11 11.11 -20.12
N GLU A 103 36.21 11.44 -21.39
CA GLU A 103 35.55 12.62 -21.95
C GLU A 103 34.42 12.20 -22.87
N THR A 104 33.23 12.77 -22.67
CA THR A 104 32.06 12.48 -23.51
C THR A 104 31.55 13.76 -24.16
N VAL A 105 31.05 13.63 -25.39
CA VAL A 105 30.30 14.67 -26.09
C VAL A 105 29.04 14.04 -26.65
N SER A 106 27.90 14.55 -26.25
CA SER A 106 26.61 14.10 -26.73
C SER A 106 25.86 15.22 -27.45
N ILE A 107 25.36 14.94 -28.63
CA ILE A 107 24.46 15.83 -29.38
C ILE A 107 23.05 15.29 -29.22
N ILE A 108 22.18 16.09 -28.60
CA ILE A 108 20.85 15.68 -28.15
C ILE A 108 19.83 16.63 -28.75
N ARG A 109 18.84 16.11 -29.46
CA ARG A 109 17.76 16.91 -30.06
C ARG A 109 16.94 17.60 -28.96
N ALA A 110 16.74 18.91 -29.09
CA ALA A 110 16.12 19.68 -28.01
C ALA A 110 14.60 19.49 -27.93
N SER A 111 13.95 19.05 -29.00
CA SER A 111 12.50 18.89 -29.05
C SER A 111 11.97 17.66 -28.30
N ASP A 112 12.79 16.61 -28.11
CA ASP A 112 12.38 15.33 -27.53
C ASP A 112 13.48 14.61 -26.76
N MET A 113 14.63 15.22 -26.62
CA MET A 113 15.83 14.65 -25.95
C MET A 113 16.39 13.40 -26.63
N ALA A 114 16.06 13.14 -27.89
CA ALA A 114 16.63 12.03 -28.64
C ALA A 114 18.13 12.26 -28.93
N VAL A 115 18.93 11.23 -28.70
CA VAL A 115 20.38 11.27 -28.90
C VAL A 115 20.69 11.10 -30.39
N ILE A 116 21.29 12.12 -31.01
CA ILE A 116 21.70 12.14 -32.42
C ILE A 116 23.06 11.48 -32.57
N SER A 117 24.01 11.88 -31.72
CA SER A 117 25.34 11.29 -31.69
C SER A 117 25.95 11.38 -30.30
N GLN A 118 26.85 10.45 -30.03
CA GLN A 118 27.61 10.43 -28.78
C GLN A 118 29.03 9.95 -29.04
N ALA A 119 30.03 10.72 -28.61
CA ALA A 119 31.42 10.30 -28.63
C ALA A 119 31.94 10.16 -27.20
N ALA A 120 32.72 9.13 -26.94
CA ALA A 120 33.44 8.93 -25.68
C ALA A 120 34.91 8.66 -25.96
N THR A 121 35.81 9.47 -25.38
CA THR A 121 37.25 9.21 -25.31
C THR A 121 37.54 8.64 -23.93
N ILE A 122 38.17 7.49 -23.88
CA ILE A 122 38.49 6.78 -22.66
C ILE A 122 40.01 6.57 -22.61
N ASP A 123 40.66 7.23 -21.66
CA ASP A 123 42.08 7.11 -21.38
C ASP A 123 42.26 6.23 -20.14
N ILE A 124 42.98 5.12 -20.30
CA ILE A 124 43.21 4.14 -19.24
C ILE A 124 44.69 4.11 -18.90
N GLU A 125 45.04 4.45 -17.68
CA GLU A 125 46.39 4.47 -17.16
C GLU A 125 46.56 3.53 -15.98
N PHE A 126 47.74 2.95 -15.86
CA PHE A 126 48.20 2.22 -14.69
C PHE A 126 49.22 3.05 -13.90
N ASP A 127 48.80 3.53 -12.74
CA ASP A 127 49.67 4.29 -11.84
C ASP A 127 50.37 3.32 -10.88
N GLY A 128 51.66 3.13 -11.13
CA GLY A 128 52.52 2.24 -10.36
C GLY A 128 53.89 2.86 -10.09
N PRO A 129 54.76 2.20 -9.31
CA PRO A 129 56.13 2.66 -9.13
C PRO A 129 56.83 2.86 -10.48
N TRP A 130 57.58 3.94 -10.65
CA TRP A 130 58.20 4.34 -11.93
C TRP A 130 58.93 3.21 -12.68
N TRP A 131 59.49 2.26 -11.95
CA TRP A 131 60.21 1.11 -12.54
C TRP A 131 59.26 0.09 -13.18
N VAL A 132 57.98 0.07 -12.78
CA VAL A 132 56.97 -0.81 -13.38
C VAL A 132 56.71 -0.41 -14.82
N CYS A 133 56.65 0.88 -15.12
CA CYS A 133 56.48 1.39 -16.49
C CYS A 133 57.68 1.15 -17.42
N LEU A 134 58.77 0.62 -16.86
CA LEU A 134 59.90 0.09 -17.66
C LEU A 134 59.70 -1.39 -18.04
N LEU A 135 58.76 -2.09 -17.37
CA LEU A 135 58.49 -3.53 -17.57
C LEU A 135 57.21 -3.76 -18.35
N ILE A 136 56.22 -2.93 -18.12
CA ILE A 136 54.91 -2.98 -18.79
C ILE A 136 54.57 -1.57 -19.30
N SER A 137 53.60 -1.48 -20.25
CA SER A 137 53.03 -0.18 -20.62
C SER A 137 52.14 0.31 -19.50
N CYS A 138 52.39 1.52 -18.97
CA CYS A 138 51.50 2.18 -18.01
C CYS A 138 50.36 2.93 -18.71
N ASP A 139 50.59 3.44 -19.91
CA ASP A 139 49.52 3.90 -20.79
C ASP A 139 48.86 2.66 -21.41
N ILE A 140 47.72 2.26 -20.86
CA ILE A 140 47.04 1.02 -21.26
C ILE A 140 46.32 1.22 -22.58
N ALA A 141 45.49 2.24 -22.66
CA ALA A 141 44.72 2.57 -23.85
C ALA A 141 44.27 4.03 -23.85
N SER A 142 44.17 4.60 -25.03
CA SER A 142 43.44 5.84 -25.31
C SER A 142 42.56 5.55 -26.53
N ILE A 143 41.28 5.39 -26.31
CA ILE A 143 40.33 4.97 -27.33
C ILE A 143 39.16 5.96 -27.39
N THR A 144 38.88 6.46 -28.59
CA THR A 144 37.69 7.23 -28.89
C THR A 144 36.72 6.35 -29.67
N ALA A 145 35.48 6.22 -29.17
CA ALA A 145 34.37 5.63 -29.87
C ALA A 145 33.32 6.72 -30.14
N ALA A 146 32.95 6.89 -31.41
CA ALA A 146 31.94 7.86 -31.79
C ALA A 146 30.75 7.12 -32.47
N ASN A 147 29.56 7.28 -31.89
CA ASN A 147 28.31 6.68 -32.31
C ASN A 147 27.42 7.72 -32.99
N GLU A 148 26.88 7.39 -34.14
CA GLU A 148 25.82 8.14 -34.81
C GLU A 148 24.59 7.25 -34.90
N TYR A 149 23.45 7.79 -34.46
CA TYR A 149 22.18 7.06 -34.39
C TYR A 149 21.25 7.49 -35.51
N TRP A 150 20.66 6.51 -36.22
CA TRP A 150 19.68 6.77 -37.25
C TRP A 150 18.50 5.78 -37.22
N PRO A 151 17.24 6.21 -37.00
CA PRO A 151 16.89 7.55 -36.48
C PRO A 151 17.54 7.84 -35.12
N PRO A 152 17.52 9.11 -34.65
CA PRO A 152 18.02 9.47 -33.31
C PRO A 152 17.44 8.60 -32.22
N LEU A 153 18.26 8.19 -31.26
CA LEU A 153 17.88 7.28 -30.18
C LEU A 153 17.01 7.98 -29.15
N GLU A 154 15.76 7.62 -29.08
CA GLU A 154 14.80 8.15 -28.13
C GLU A 154 14.84 7.33 -26.84
N ARG A 155 15.61 7.81 -25.86
CA ARG A 155 15.70 7.17 -24.54
C ARG A 155 14.46 7.39 -23.69
N HIS A 156 13.76 8.49 -23.89
CA HIS A 156 12.55 8.91 -23.19
C HIS A 156 11.51 9.37 -24.23
N ASP A 157 10.34 8.77 -24.25
CA ASP A 157 9.18 9.19 -25.05
C ASP A 157 8.32 10.13 -24.19
N PHE A 158 8.66 11.41 -24.20
CA PHE A 158 7.93 12.42 -23.44
C PHE A 158 6.55 12.72 -24.03
N PRO A 159 5.52 13.00 -23.20
CA PRO A 159 5.53 13.02 -21.73
C PRO A 159 5.53 11.63 -21.12
N LEU A 160 6.24 11.44 -19.98
CA LEU A 160 6.39 10.12 -19.35
C LEU A 160 5.19 9.77 -18.47
N TYR A 161 4.61 8.61 -18.70
CA TYR A 161 3.56 7.99 -17.87
C TYR A 161 3.94 6.57 -17.48
N VAL A 162 3.59 6.17 -16.27
CA VAL A 162 3.81 4.77 -15.84
C VAL A 162 2.98 3.82 -16.71
N GLY A 163 3.64 2.83 -17.27
CA GLY A 163 3.05 1.84 -18.18
C GLY A 163 3.29 2.14 -19.66
N ASP A 164 3.74 3.34 -20.02
CA ASP A 164 4.09 3.63 -21.41
C ASP A 164 5.26 2.77 -21.87
N SER A 165 5.20 2.39 -23.15
CA SER A 165 6.22 1.56 -23.76
C SER A 165 6.36 1.88 -25.25
N TRP A 166 7.60 2.02 -25.72
CA TRP A 166 7.91 2.29 -27.13
C TRP A 166 9.06 1.42 -27.61
N VAL A 167 9.12 1.20 -28.92
CA VAL A 167 10.17 0.42 -29.55
C VAL A 167 11.14 1.36 -30.26
N ASN A 168 12.39 1.33 -29.86
CA ASN A 168 13.48 1.96 -30.55
C ASN A 168 14.07 0.99 -31.59
N ASN A 169 13.97 1.31 -32.86
CA ASN A 169 14.59 0.56 -33.94
C ASN A 169 15.48 1.52 -34.73
N TYR A 170 16.78 1.42 -34.50
CA TYR A 170 17.75 2.34 -35.04
C TYR A 170 19.00 1.63 -35.53
N THR A 171 19.74 2.30 -36.44
CA THR A 171 21.08 1.89 -36.83
C THR A 171 22.09 2.74 -36.08
N VAL A 172 23.03 2.12 -35.39
CA VAL A 172 24.19 2.81 -34.81
C VAL A 172 25.40 2.57 -35.71
N ASN A 173 26.04 3.68 -36.14
CA ASN A 173 27.31 3.65 -36.83
C ASN A 173 28.40 4.06 -35.82
N THR A 174 29.26 3.11 -35.47
CA THR A 174 30.32 3.34 -34.50
C THR A 174 31.66 3.42 -35.22
N THR A 175 32.38 4.51 -35.02
CA THR A 175 33.77 4.67 -35.49
C THR A 175 34.73 4.67 -34.32
N TYR A 176 35.84 3.95 -34.48
CA TYR A 176 36.84 3.82 -33.45
C TYR A 176 38.18 4.45 -33.87
N SER A 177 38.84 5.13 -32.97
CA SER A 177 40.19 5.66 -33.15
C SER A 177 40.96 5.62 -31.85
N GLY A 178 42.29 5.73 -31.94
CA GLY A 178 43.15 5.77 -30.75
C GLY A 178 44.29 4.77 -30.79
N SER A 179 44.77 4.38 -29.61
CA SER A 179 45.88 3.43 -29.44
C SER A 179 45.68 2.61 -28.16
N SER A 180 46.14 1.38 -28.18
CA SER A 180 46.16 0.53 -26.98
C SER A 180 47.40 -0.35 -26.98
N ALA A 181 47.94 -0.57 -25.77
CA ALA A 181 49.11 -1.44 -25.58
C ALA A 181 48.71 -2.94 -25.45
N TYR A 182 47.47 -3.23 -25.13
CA TYR A 182 47.03 -4.59 -24.75
C TYR A 182 45.81 -5.10 -25.52
N VAL A 183 45.04 -4.23 -26.14
CA VAL A 183 43.79 -4.58 -26.82
C VAL A 183 43.85 -4.11 -28.26
N ASP A 184 43.36 -4.90 -29.17
CA ASP A 184 43.14 -4.41 -30.54
C ASP A 184 41.97 -3.44 -30.54
N ILE A 185 42.15 -2.28 -31.17
CA ILE A 185 41.04 -1.31 -31.33
C ILE A 185 39.98 -1.95 -32.23
N PRO A 186 38.70 -1.94 -31.82
CA PRO A 186 37.63 -2.47 -32.67
C PRO A 186 37.61 -1.79 -34.04
N GLN A 187 37.12 -2.49 -35.01
CA GLN A 187 36.87 -1.90 -36.34
C GLN A 187 35.53 -1.16 -36.32
N ASP A 188 35.43 -0.13 -37.15
CA ASP A 188 34.20 0.58 -37.38
C ASP A 188 33.07 -0.41 -37.69
N SER A 189 31.92 -0.19 -37.07
CA SER A 189 30.73 -1.08 -37.21
C SER A 189 29.50 -0.28 -37.58
N SER A 190 28.54 -0.98 -38.16
CA SER A 190 27.18 -0.48 -38.39
C SER A 190 26.22 -1.58 -38.00
N GLU A 191 25.44 -1.35 -36.96
CA GLU A 191 24.56 -2.34 -36.38
C GLU A 191 23.13 -1.82 -36.29
N GLN A 192 22.16 -2.66 -36.64
CA GLN A 192 20.76 -2.37 -36.39
C GLN A 192 20.35 -2.95 -35.04
N ILE A 193 19.83 -2.09 -34.17
CA ILE A 193 19.47 -2.41 -32.80
C ILE A 193 17.98 -2.17 -32.63
N GLU A 194 17.32 -3.11 -31.97
CA GLU A 194 15.93 -2.99 -31.54
C GLU A 194 15.86 -3.16 -30.03
N THR A 195 15.31 -2.16 -29.33
CA THR A 195 15.05 -2.21 -27.90
C THR A 195 13.65 -1.76 -27.60
N THR A 196 13.06 -2.29 -26.54
CA THR A 196 11.80 -1.81 -26.00
C THR A 196 12.07 -1.07 -24.70
N SER A 197 11.69 0.21 -24.66
CA SER A 197 11.73 1.03 -23.44
C SER A 197 10.36 1.06 -22.80
N THR A 198 10.29 0.99 -21.47
CA THR A 198 9.05 1.00 -20.71
C THR A 198 9.21 1.85 -19.45
N VAL A 199 8.23 2.71 -19.16
CA VAL A 199 8.12 3.43 -17.88
C VAL A 199 7.54 2.48 -16.84
N VAL A 200 8.40 1.77 -16.11
CA VAL A 200 7.96 0.68 -15.22
C VAL A 200 7.37 1.16 -13.90
N GLN A 201 7.76 2.32 -13.42
CA GLN A 201 7.20 2.90 -12.20
C GLN A 201 7.56 4.38 -12.02
N ALA A 202 6.74 5.09 -11.21
CA ALA A 202 7.08 6.40 -10.68
C ALA A 202 7.35 6.28 -9.17
N GLY A 203 8.22 7.15 -8.65
CA GLY A 203 8.52 7.19 -7.22
C GLY A 203 9.91 7.72 -6.93
N TYR A 204 10.40 7.36 -5.75
CA TYR A 204 11.72 7.76 -5.31
C TYR A 204 12.65 6.53 -5.28
N PRO A 205 13.76 6.52 -6.01
CA PRO A 205 14.64 5.35 -6.10
C PRO A 205 15.51 5.10 -4.85
N GLY A 206 15.17 5.71 -3.72
CA GLY A 206 15.94 5.60 -2.48
C GLY A 206 17.13 6.55 -2.38
N LEU A 207 17.28 7.46 -3.33
CA LEU A 207 18.36 8.44 -3.38
C LEU A 207 18.13 9.61 -2.43
N SER A 208 19.19 10.18 -1.90
CA SER A 208 19.12 11.31 -0.95
C SER A 208 19.21 12.68 -1.61
N HIS A 209 19.06 12.80 -2.93
CA HIS A 209 19.21 14.08 -3.63
C HIS A 209 18.03 15.01 -3.32
N ALA A 210 18.33 16.12 -2.65
CA ALA A 210 17.37 17.14 -2.26
C ALA A 210 16.96 18.00 -3.46
N GLY A 211 15.98 17.62 -4.20
CA GLY A 211 15.47 18.36 -5.37
C GLY A 211 14.57 17.53 -6.24
N CYS A 212 14.65 16.21 -6.13
CA CYS A 212 13.79 15.30 -6.83
C CYS A 212 12.74 14.73 -5.89
N ALA A 213 11.48 15.16 -6.04
CA ALA A 213 10.37 14.63 -5.25
C ALA A 213 9.81 13.34 -5.85
N VAL A 214 9.75 13.25 -7.17
CA VAL A 214 9.25 12.09 -7.92
C VAL A 214 10.12 11.92 -9.16
N SER A 215 10.54 10.69 -9.44
CA SER A 215 11.24 10.31 -10.67
C SER A 215 10.55 9.13 -11.33
N TYR A 216 10.78 8.99 -12.65
CA TYR A 216 10.19 7.96 -13.49
C TYR A 216 11.28 7.00 -13.97
N ASN A 217 11.09 5.71 -13.69
CA ASN A 217 12.02 4.68 -14.13
C ASN A 217 11.69 4.21 -15.53
N VAL A 218 12.55 4.55 -16.47
CA VAL A 218 12.52 4.04 -17.85
C VAL A 218 13.52 2.91 -17.97
N THR A 219 13.05 1.72 -18.29
CA THR A 219 13.87 0.51 -18.44
C THR A 219 13.86 0.08 -19.90
N ALA A 220 15.06 -0.08 -20.49
CA ALA A 220 15.23 -0.60 -21.83
C ALA A 220 15.57 -2.10 -21.80
N THR A 221 14.91 -2.88 -22.65
CA THR A 221 15.13 -4.31 -22.81
C THR A 221 15.46 -4.64 -24.27
N ASP A 222 16.29 -5.68 -24.48
CA ASP A 222 16.56 -6.23 -25.79
C ASP A 222 15.37 -7.10 -26.30
N VAL A 223 15.48 -7.62 -27.51
CA VAL A 223 14.47 -8.51 -28.13
C VAL A 223 14.23 -9.82 -27.36
N ASN A 224 15.12 -10.18 -26.43
CA ASN A 224 14.98 -11.38 -25.58
C ASN A 224 14.37 -11.04 -24.21
N GLY A 225 14.10 -9.76 -23.94
CA GLY A 225 13.60 -9.26 -22.66
C GLY A 225 14.67 -9.06 -21.59
N SER A 226 15.97 -9.08 -21.96
CA SER A 226 17.05 -8.75 -21.01
C SER A 226 17.19 -7.25 -20.88
N ILE A 227 17.35 -6.76 -19.64
CA ILE A 227 17.57 -5.35 -19.39
C ILE A 227 18.95 -4.95 -19.95
N VAL A 228 18.97 -3.98 -20.85
CA VAL A 228 20.19 -3.39 -21.43
C VAL A 228 20.55 -2.04 -20.83
N GLY A 229 19.59 -1.41 -20.13
CA GLY A 229 19.83 -0.17 -19.41
C GLY A 229 18.57 0.34 -18.71
N TYR A 230 18.74 1.31 -17.82
CA TYR A 230 17.63 2.06 -17.23
C TYR A 230 18.07 3.48 -16.85
N GLY A 231 17.08 4.37 -16.77
CA GLY A 231 17.22 5.71 -16.24
C GLY A 231 16.07 6.07 -15.31
N TRP A 232 16.34 6.83 -14.26
CA TRP A 232 15.34 7.43 -13.41
C TRP A 232 15.26 8.92 -13.68
N HIS A 233 14.38 9.31 -14.58
CA HIS A 233 14.22 10.71 -14.98
C HIS A 233 13.51 11.52 -13.91
N CYS A 234 14.02 12.73 -13.62
CA CYS A 234 13.44 13.64 -12.63
C CYS A 234 13.20 15.01 -13.26
N ASP A 235 11.94 15.44 -13.33
CA ASP A 235 11.51 16.70 -13.91
C ASP A 235 12.22 17.92 -13.29
N SER A 236 12.20 18.04 -11.96
CA SER A 236 12.82 19.17 -11.26
C SER A 236 14.34 19.25 -11.39
N ILE A 237 14.98 18.18 -11.82
CA ILE A 237 16.42 18.07 -12.11
C ILE A 237 16.67 18.25 -13.62
N GLY A 238 15.66 17.98 -14.44
CA GLY A 238 15.72 18.00 -15.90
C GLY A 238 16.67 16.94 -16.49
N ASN A 239 16.98 15.88 -15.75
CA ASN A 239 17.87 14.80 -16.16
C ASN A 239 17.63 13.55 -15.30
N ASP A 240 18.28 12.44 -15.65
CA ASP A 240 18.22 11.21 -14.87
C ASP A 240 19.02 11.36 -13.56
N VAL A 241 18.43 10.89 -12.47
CA VAL A 241 19.07 10.89 -11.14
C VAL A 241 19.79 9.59 -10.83
N LEU A 242 19.46 8.52 -11.54
CA LEU A 242 20.16 7.24 -11.49
C LEU A 242 20.12 6.60 -12.87
N THR A 243 21.24 6.14 -13.37
CA THR A 243 21.34 5.47 -14.67
C THR A 243 22.15 4.19 -14.59
N LEU A 244 21.85 3.25 -15.46
CA LEU A 244 22.69 2.12 -15.81
C LEU A 244 22.67 2.00 -17.33
N ASN A 245 23.80 2.25 -17.98
CA ASN A 245 23.89 2.22 -19.43
C ASN A 245 25.24 1.66 -19.88
N GLU A 246 25.27 1.05 -21.05
CA GLU A 246 26.53 0.80 -21.73
C GLU A 246 27.08 2.13 -22.28
N VAL A 247 28.31 2.45 -21.91
CA VAL A 247 29.00 3.68 -22.39
C VAL A 247 29.59 3.43 -23.77
N SER A 248 30.45 2.45 -23.89
CA SER A 248 31.09 2.00 -25.12
C SER A 248 32.01 0.82 -24.82
N LEU A 249 32.39 0.04 -25.82
CA LEU A 249 33.37 -1.06 -25.68
C LEU A 249 32.90 -2.15 -24.67
N GLY A 250 31.62 -2.30 -24.41
CA GLY A 250 31.09 -3.21 -23.40
C GLY A 250 31.27 -2.74 -21.95
N LEU A 251 31.58 -1.47 -21.76
CA LEU A 251 31.69 -0.88 -20.41
C LEU A 251 30.32 -0.47 -19.91
N MET A 252 29.87 -1.09 -18.82
CA MET A 252 28.64 -0.73 -18.15
C MET A 252 28.91 0.33 -17.08
N ALA A 253 28.21 1.46 -17.17
CA ALA A 253 28.32 2.54 -16.22
C ALA A 253 27.03 2.72 -15.44
N LYS A 254 27.14 2.76 -14.12
CA LYS A 254 26.07 3.15 -13.20
C LYS A 254 26.42 4.51 -12.60
N HIS A 255 25.51 5.46 -12.73
CA HIS A 255 25.68 6.82 -12.23
C HIS A 255 24.53 7.22 -11.32
N GLU A 256 24.85 7.77 -10.15
CA GLU A 256 23.90 8.30 -9.18
C GLU A 256 24.19 9.79 -8.96
N ILE A 257 23.17 10.63 -9.07
CA ILE A 257 23.33 12.07 -8.99
C ILE A 257 23.74 12.52 -7.58
N GLN A 258 24.78 13.33 -7.50
CA GLN A 258 25.22 14.03 -6.28
C GLN A 258 24.79 15.48 -6.25
N PHE A 259 24.87 16.16 -7.39
CA PHE A 259 24.68 17.59 -7.46
C PHE A 259 24.09 17.98 -8.82
N SER A 260 23.17 18.93 -8.81
CA SER A 260 22.68 19.59 -10.01
C SER A 260 22.71 21.12 -9.83
N ASN A 261 23.01 21.84 -10.89
CA ASN A 261 22.97 23.28 -10.93
C ASN A 261 22.29 23.72 -12.22
N LEU A 262 21.00 24.02 -12.13
CA LEU A 262 20.22 24.56 -13.25
C LEU A 262 20.33 26.08 -13.23
N VAL A 263 20.81 26.65 -14.33
CA VAL A 263 21.07 28.09 -14.42
C VAL A 263 19.81 28.89 -14.75
N SER A 264 19.64 30.03 -14.10
CA SER A 264 18.59 31.00 -14.45
C SER A 264 19.06 31.89 -15.58
N ARG A 265 18.22 32.15 -16.57
CA ARG A 265 18.45 33.05 -17.69
C ARG A 265 17.66 34.34 -17.57
N PRO A 266 18.14 35.44 -18.18
CA PRO A 266 17.37 36.69 -18.23
C PRO A 266 16.03 36.58 -18.96
N THR A 267 15.92 35.57 -19.83
CA THR A 267 14.72 35.28 -20.62
C THR A 267 14.33 33.84 -20.43
N GLU A 268 13.10 33.60 -19.98
CA GLU A 268 12.49 32.28 -19.89
C GLU A 268 11.44 32.15 -20.99
N VAL A 269 11.37 30.98 -21.61
CA VAL A 269 10.44 30.66 -22.71
C VAL A 269 9.60 29.48 -22.28
N HIS A 270 8.28 29.64 -22.35
CA HIS A 270 7.32 28.59 -22.02
C HIS A 270 6.36 28.39 -23.19
N VAL A 271 6.10 27.13 -23.55
CA VAL A 271 5.20 26.75 -24.65
C VAL A 271 3.95 26.11 -24.07
N ASP A 272 2.80 26.69 -24.39
CA ASP A 272 1.50 26.14 -24.00
C ASP A 272 0.77 25.67 -25.25
N LEU A 273 0.38 24.41 -25.28
CA LEU A 273 -0.37 23.81 -26.37
C LEU A 273 -1.87 23.85 -26.09
N GLY A 274 -2.66 24.28 -27.07
CA GLY A 274 -4.11 24.22 -26.94
C GLY A 274 -4.64 22.80 -26.87
N TYR A 275 -3.97 21.92 -27.60
CA TYR A 275 -4.27 20.50 -27.63
C TYR A 275 -2.96 19.71 -27.50
N PRO A 276 -2.55 19.37 -26.27
CA PRO A 276 -1.34 18.56 -26.04
C PRO A 276 -1.52 17.09 -26.47
N LEU A 277 -2.77 16.69 -26.67
CA LEU A 277 -3.16 15.41 -27.22
C LEU A 277 -4.13 15.68 -28.38
N ALA A 278 -3.89 15.13 -29.56
CA ALA A 278 -4.61 15.52 -30.74
C ALA A 278 -4.65 14.42 -31.81
N PRO A 279 -5.68 14.38 -32.66
CA PRO A 279 -5.63 13.59 -33.87
C PRO A 279 -4.65 14.20 -34.87
N PHE A 280 -4.17 13.38 -35.77
CA PHE A 280 -3.40 13.81 -36.93
C PHE A 280 -4.19 14.84 -37.76
N ASN A 281 -3.50 15.84 -38.31
CA ASN A 281 -4.08 16.96 -39.07
C ASN A 281 -4.95 17.97 -38.30
N LEU A 282 -4.91 17.98 -36.97
CA LEU A 282 -5.58 19.03 -36.21
C LEU A 282 -4.82 20.36 -36.31
N GLN A 283 -5.55 21.46 -36.55
CA GLN A 283 -5.00 22.79 -36.36
C GLN A 283 -5.12 23.23 -34.92
N SER A 284 -3.98 23.29 -34.23
CA SER A 284 -3.91 23.59 -32.81
C SER A 284 -3.38 25.00 -32.53
N PRO A 285 -3.99 25.75 -31.60
CA PRO A 285 -3.41 26.97 -31.09
C PRO A 285 -2.21 26.67 -30.19
N VAL A 286 -1.11 27.40 -30.39
CA VAL A 286 0.10 27.33 -29.58
C VAL A 286 0.39 28.75 -29.07
N TRP A 287 0.58 28.85 -27.75
CA TRP A 287 1.00 30.10 -27.12
C TRP A 287 2.44 29.94 -26.63
N VAL A 288 3.26 30.95 -26.93
CA VAL A 288 4.61 31.01 -26.40
C VAL A 288 4.70 32.20 -25.46
N ASN A 289 4.88 31.93 -24.19
CA ASN A 289 4.99 32.92 -23.15
C ASN A 289 6.45 33.21 -22.84
N VAL A 290 6.84 34.46 -22.97
CA VAL A 290 8.22 34.90 -22.75
C VAL A 290 8.24 35.89 -21.60
N THR A 291 9.05 35.54 -20.57
CA THR A 291 9.20 36.35 -19.36
C THR A 291 10.68 36.59 -19.07
N ASP A 292 10.97 37.57 -18.22
CA ASP A 292 12.27 37.63 -17.58
C ASP A 292 12.37 36.61 -16.43
N ASN A 293 13.55 36.49 -15.82
CA ASN A 293 13.80 35.58 -14.67
C ASN A 293 13.03 35.92 -13.39
N SER A 294 12.27 36.99 -13.38
CA SER A 294 11.37 37.39 -12.29
C SER A 294 9.90 37.13 -12.65
N GLY A 295 9.64 36.53 -13.80
CA GLY A 295 8.28 36.25 -14.30
C GLY A 295 7.59 37.46 -14.93
N VAL A 296 8.31 38.57 -15.22
CA VAL A 296 7.72 39.75 -15.89
C VAL A 296 7.63 39.51 -17.38
N PRO A 297 6.44 39.69 -18.01
CA PRO A 297 6.25 39.48 -19.42
C PRO A 297 7.14 40.38 -20.31
N LEU A 298 7.76 39.80 -21.34
CA LEU A 298 8.61 40.49 -22.30
C LEU A 298 7.82 40.80 -23.59
N GLN A 299 7.42 42.05 -23.77
CA GLN A 299 6.71 42.53 -24.96
C GLN A 299 7.64 42.77 -26.14
N GLY A 300 7.17 42.48 -27.36
CA GLY A 300 7.91 42.78 -28.59
C GLY A 300 9.08 41.86 -28.88
N THR A 301 9.17 40.72 -28.17
CA THR A 301 10.21 39.72 -28.35
C THR A 301 9.87 38.84 -29.54
N GLY A 302 10.83 38.68 -30.47
CA GLY A 302 10.71 37.75 -31.59
C GLY A 302 10.89 36.31 -31.11
N VAL A 303 9.95 35.45 -31.47
CA VAL A 303 9.95 34.03 -31.16
C VAL A 303 9.97 33.22 -32.43
N GLU A 304 10.87 32.24 -32.55
CA GLU A 304 10.87 31.20 -33.57
C GLU A 304 10.20 29.97 -32.98
N VAL A 305 9.20 29.40 -33.65
CA VAL A 305 8.56 28.15 -33.28
C VAL A 305 8.87 27.09 -34.32
N ARG A 306 9.27 25.93 -33.87
CA ARG A 306 9.66 24.78 -34.69
C ARG A 306 8.82 23.57 -34.30
N TYR A 307 8.44 22.83 -35.33
CA TYR A 307 7.89 21.49 -35.20
C TYR A 307 8.83 20.55 -35.98
N ASP A 308 9.83 20.03 -35.29
CA ASP A 308 10.94 19.32 -35.93
C ASP A 308 10.50 18.02 -36.61
N ALA A 309 9.41 17.39 -36.13
CA ALA A 309 8.82 16.22 -36.77
C ALA A 309 8.52 16.43 -38.26
N THR A 310 8.19 17.65 -38.67
CA THR A 310 7.80 18.01 -40.05
C THR A 310 8.75 19.01 -40.68
N GLY A 311 9.74 19.48 -39.92
CA GLY A 311 10.63 20.55 -40.36
C GLY A 311 9.96 21.93 -40.46
N PHE A 312 8.75 22.10 -39.94
CA PHE A 312 8.03 23.35 -39.95
C PHE A 312 8.66 24.40 -39.04
N VAL A 313 8.85 25.61 -39.58
CA VAL A 313 9.40 26.75 -38.82
C VAL A 313 8.59 27.99 -39.10
N THR A 314 8.20 28.69 -38.06
CA THR A 314 7.52 29.98 -38.16
C THR A 314 8.01 30.97 -37.12
N THR A 315 7.67 32.24 -37.26
CA THR A 315 8.04 33.28 -36.30
C THR A 315 6.84 34.11 -35.89
N ALA A 316 6.84 34.55 -34.63
CA ALA A 316 5.85 35.44 -34.07
C ALA A 316 6.51 36.50 -33.17
N THR A 317 5.72 37.46 -32.68
CA THR A 317 6.20 38.48 -31.75
C THR A 317 5.27 38.56 -30.56
N THR A 318 5.82 38.65 -29.37
CA THR A 318 5.05 38.69 -28.12
C THR A 318 4.25 39.99 -27.97
N ALA A 319 3.00 39.88 -27.55
CA ALA A 319 2.13 40.98 -27.19
C ALA A 319 2.52 41.60 -25.82
N SER A 320 1.73 42.56 -25.33
CA SER A 320 1.99 43.26 -24.06
C SER A 320 1.96 42.35 -22.81
N ASN A 321 1.33 41.20 -22.92
CA ASN A 321 1.28 40.17 -21.88
C ASN A 321 2.44 39.17 -21.99
N GLY A 322 3.40 39.39 -22.89
CA GLY A 322 4.52 38.50 -23.14
C GLY A 322 4.17 37.23 -23.93
N SER A 323 2.94 37.11 -24.46
CA SER A 323 2.51 35.92 -25.20
C SER A 323 2.51 36.16 -26.70
N ALA A 324 3.05 35.20 -27.45
CA ALA A 324 2.92 35.10 -28.90
C ALA A 324 1.96 33.94 -29.22
N PHE A 325 1.10 34.14 -30.22
CA PHE A 325 0.09 33.18 -30.65
C PHE A 325 0.42 32.67 -32.06
N ILE A 326 0.35 31.35 -32.23
CA ILE A 326 0.59 30.68 -33.51
C ILE A 326 -0.46 29.58 -33.65
N THR A 327 -0.90 29.34 -34.89
CA THR A 327 -1.67 28.14 -35.23
C THR A 327 -0.72 27.13 -35.89
N LEU A 328 -0.64 25.95 -35.35
CA LEU A 328 0.18 24.87 -35.85
C LEU A 328 -0.72 23.74 -36.35
N ASP A 329 -0.41 23.19 -37.52
CA ASP A 329 -1.09 22.01 -38.06
C ASP A 329 -0.26 20.79 -37.79
N TYR A 330 -0.77 19.92 -36.92
CA TYR A 330 -0.07 18.71 -36.52
C TYR A 330 -0.14 17.66 -37.65
N GLY A 331 0.87 17.47 -38.44
CA GLY A 331 0.95 16.44 -39.45
C GLY A 331 0.74 16.87 -40.89
N ALA A 332 0.47 18.17 -41.16
CA ALA A 332 0.29 18.67 -42.54
C ALA A 332 1.59 18.81 -43.33
N TYR A 333 2.75 18.64 -42.72
CA TYR A 333 4.01 19.14 -43.27
C TYR A 333 4.90 18.11 -43.92
N GLY A 334 4.44 16.90 -44.07
CA GLY A 334 5.15 15.92 -44.86
C GLY A 334 5.55 14.64 -44.12
N ASP A 335 6.01 13.72 -44.92
CA ASP A 335 6.49 12.40 -44.49
C ASP A 335 7.93 12.57 -44.02
N ASP A 336 8.11 12.55 -42.72
CA ASP A 336 9.43 12.61 -42.12
C ASP A 336 9.94 11.21 -41.85
N SER A 337 10.98 10.81 -42.56
CA SER A 337 11.45 9.44 -42.59
C SER A 337 12.09 8.96 -41.25
N TYR A 338 12.34 9.88 -40.32
CA TYR A 338 12.85 9.52 -38.99
C TYR A 338 11.81 9.67 -37.87
N VAL A 339 10.68 10.27 -38.15
CA VAL A 339 9.53 10.21 -37.24
C VAL A 339 8.86 8.87 -37.43
N ILE A 340 8.82 8.06 -36.40
CA ILE A 340 8.25 6.72 -36.46
C ILE A 340 6.72 6.79 -36.51
N GLY A 341 6.21 7.05 -37.71
CA GLY A 341 4.79 7.16 -38.03
C GLY A 341 4.19 8.52 -37.75
N GLU A 342 2.99 8.72 -38.30
CA GLU A 342 2.19 9.94 -38.18
C GLU A 342 1.68 10.19 -36.76
N TYR A 343 1.72 9.16 -35.91
CA TYR A 343 1.24 9.14 -34.55
C TYR A 343 2.38 8.95 -33.56
N GLY A 344 2.21 9.45 -32.35
CA GLY A 344 3.20 9.39 -31.28
C GLY A 344 3.47 10.75 -30.67
N SER A 345 4.50 10.84 -29.87
CA SER A 345 4.85 12.07 -29.13
C SER A 345 5.85 12.90 -29.94
N HIS A 346 5.61 14.19 -30.06
CA HIS A 346 6.43 15.11 -30.83
C HIS A 346 6.64 16.43 -30.09
N GLY A 347 7.89 16.88 -29.97
CA GLY A 347 8.24 18.13 -29.34
C GLY A 347 7.94 19.35 -30.23
N ILE A 348 7.34 20.36 -29.63
CA ILE A 348 7.17 21.70 -30.21
C ILE A 348 8.10 22.64 -29.48
N LEU A 349 9.09 23.13 -30.19
CA LEU A 349 10.16 23.96 -29.66
C LEU A 349 9.92 25.43 -29.99
N ALA A 350 10.03 26.31 -29.00
CA ALA A 350 10.07 27.75 -29.16
C ALA A 350 11.45 28.30 -28.77
N ARG A 351 12.01 29.19 -29.57
CA ARG A 351 13.33 29.78 -29.34
C ARG A 351 13.29 31.30 -29.38
N VAL A 352 13.95 31.93 -28.40
CA VAL A 352 14.17 33.37 -28.35
C VAL A 352 15.67 33.65 -28.40
N GLY A 353 16.14 34.32 -29.44
CA GLY A 353 17.56 34.47 -29.71
C GLY A 353 18.22 33.16 -30.11
N THR A 354 19.42 32.89 -29.60
CA THR A 354 20.15 31.65 -29.87
C THR A 354 20.01 30.62 -28.72
N ASP A 355 19.82 31.07 -27.49
CA ASP A 355 20.13 30.30 -26.29
C ASP A 355 18.92 30.06 -25.35
N ASN A 356 17.77 30.69 -25.61
CA ASN A 356 16.60 30.54 -24.75
C ASN A 356 15.56 29.69 -25.46
N ILE A 357 15.34 28.50 -24.93
CA ILE A 357 14.46 27.47 -25.50
C ILE A 357 13.38 27.12 -24.49
N GLY A 358 12.16 26.92 -24.99
CA GLY A 358 11.06 26.26 -24.31
C GLY A 358 10.55 25.13 -25.20
N VAL A 359 10.18 24.02 -24.62
CA VAL A 359 9.64 22.87 -25.32
C VAL A 359 8.36 22.43 -24.63
N SER A 360 7.40 21.97 -25.40
CA SER A 360 6.23 21.23 -24.92
C SER A 360 5.91 20.12 -25.91
N THR A 361 5.41 19.01 -25.41
CA THR A 361 5.18 17.82 -26.23
C THR A 361 3.71 17.66 -26.59
N VAL A 362 3.42 17.43 -27.87
CA VAL A 362 2.12 16.98 -28.36
C VAL A 362 2.17 15.47 -28.58
N THR A 363 1.14 14.76 -28.15
CA THR A 363 0.92 13.37 -28.52
C THR A 363 -0.16 13.29 -29.59
N LEU A 364 0.19 12.73 -30.76
CA LEU A 364 -0.75 12.48 -31.84
C LEU A 364 -1.26 11.05 -31.73
N ASP A 365 -2.59 10.90 -31.62
CA ASP A 365 -3.24 9.63 -31.43
C ASP A 365 -4.46 9.49 -32.38
N PRO A 366 -4.56 8.37 -33.14
CA PRO A 366 -5.68 8.15 -34.05
C PRO A 366 -7.02 7.95 -33.35
N ASP A 367 -6.96 7.54 -32.08
CA ASP A 367 -8.16 7.22 -31.30
C ASP A 367 -8.72 8.44 -30.55
N ILE A 368 -8.14 9.62 -30.79
CA ILE A 368 -8.62 10.87 -30.21
C ILE A 368 -9.83 11.40 -30.95
N HIS A 369 -10.84 11.80 -30.21
CA HIS A 369 -12.10 12.32 -30.72
C HIS A 369 -12.33 13.78 -30.29
N GLU A 370 -13.24 14.45 -31.00
CA GLU A 370 -13.64 15.83 -30.64
C GLU A 370 -14.33 15.88 -29.28
N VAL A 371 -15.21 14.93 -29.02
CA VAL A 371 -15.88 14.70 -27.74
C VAL A 371 -15.78 13.20 -27.46
N ASP A 372 -15.28 12.84 -26.31
CA ASP A 372 -15.11 11.45 -25.85
C ASP A 372 -15.33 11.40 -24.34
N LEU A 373 -16.52 10.98 -23.95
CA LEU A 373 -16.88 10.81 -22.55
C LEU A 373 -16.65 9.36 -22.13
N LYS A 374 -15.94 9.18 -21.05
CA LYS A 374 -15.45 7.87 -20.61
C LYS A 374 -15.87 7.55 -19.20
N LEU A 375 -16.27 6.30 -18.98
CA LEU A 375 -16.42 5.66 -17.67
C LEU A 375 -15.38 4.53 -17.53
N GLU A 376 -14.68 4.50 -16.39
CA GLU A 376 -13.70 3.45 -16.10
C GLU A 376 -14.09 2.66 -14.87
N SER A 377 -14.37 1.36 -15.01
CA SER A 377 -14.76 0.48 -13.89
C SER A 377 -13.74 0.47 -12.76
N VAL A 378 -12.45 0.57 -13.07
CA VAL A 378 -11.35 0.58 -12.09
C VAL A 378 -11.29 1.88 -11.27
N SER A 379 -11.89 2.95 -11.78
CA SER A 379 -11.94 4.27 -11.13
C SER A 379 -13.19 4.48 -10.28
N ILE A 380 -14.14 3.54 -10.30
CA ILE A 380 -15.36 3.59 -9.50
C ILE A 380 -15.01 3.30 -8.04
N SER A 381 -15.47 4.15 -7.14
CA SER A 381 -15.34 3.95 -5.70
C SER A 381 -16.69 3.64 -5.06
N VAL A 382 -16.67 2.75 -4.10
CA VAL A 382 -17.87 2.29 -3.41
C VAL A 382 -17.72 2.48 -1.90
N GLU A 383 -18.68 3.18 -1.30
CA GLU A 383 -18.81 3.33 0.15
C GLU A 383 -20.06 2.59 0.64
N ARG A 384 -19.93 1.86 1.72
CA ARG A 384 -21.02 1.13 2.37
C ARG A 384 -21.35 1.80 3.70
N ASN A 385 -22.63 2.11 3.91
CA ASN A 385 -23.17 2.55 5.19
C ASN A 385 -24.01 1.41 5.79
N ARG A 386 -23.46 0.74 6.79
CA ARG A 386 -24.11 -0.32 7.55
C ARG A 386 -24.44 0.20 8.94
N SER A 387 -25.71 0.36 9.25
CA SER A 387 -26.19 0.79 10.56
C SER A 387 -25.58 2.11 11.08
N GLY A 388 -25.21 3.02 10.16
CA GLY A 388 -24.60 4.32 10.47
C GLY A 388 -23.05 4.32 10.49
N SER A 389 -22.41 3.18 10.28
CA SER A 389 -20.96 3.10 10.04
C SER A 389 -20.70 3.19 8.54
N ILE A 390 -19.92 4.19 8.12
CA ILE A 390 -19.56 4.42 6.72
C ILE A 390 -18.12 3.96 6.51
N GLU A 391 -17.91 3.14 5.50
CA GLU A 391 -16.59 2.64 5.10
C GLU A 391 -16.46 2.54 3.59
N THR A 392 -15.26 2.79 3.07
CA THR A 392 -14.92 2.52 1.67
C THR A 392 -14.57 1.06 1.54
N ILE A 393 -15.26 0.34 0.68
CA ILE A 393 -15.03 -1.08 0.45
C ILE A 393 -14.20 -1.30 -0.82
N PRO A 394 -13.19 -2.17 -0.78
CA PRO A 394 -12.39 -2.51 -1.96
C PRO A 394 -13.16 -3.47 -2.89
N SER A 395 -12.75 -3.52 -4.15
CA SER A 395 -13.20 -4.59 -5.04
C SER A 395 -12.49 -5.93 -4.69
N PRO A 396 -13.19 -7.06 -4.66
CA PRO A 396 -14.62 -7.25 -4.94
C PRO A 396 -15.52 -6.64 -3.87
N TYR A 397 -16.54 -5.90 -4.31
CA TYR A 397 -17.46 -5.20 -3.41
C TYR A 397 -18.44 -6.17 -2.79
N ASP A 398 -18.72 -6.02 -1.48
CA ASP A 398 -19.71 -6.80 -0.75
C ASP A 398 -20.72 -5.92 -0.02
N ALA A 399 -21.94 -6.40 0.14
CA ALA A 399 -23.01 -5.73 0.86
C ALA A 399 -24.02 -6.75 1.37
N VAL A 400 -24.85 -6.34 2.34
CA VAL A 400 -26.00 -7.15 2.80
C VAL A 400 -27.31 -6.38 2.64
N PRO A 401 -28.44 -7.05 2.56
CA PRO A 401 -29.74 -6.39 2.49
C PRO A 401 -29.94 -5.36 3.60
N GLY A 402 -30.35 -4.15 3.20
CA GLY A 402 -30.53 -3.01 4.09
C GLY A 402 -29.32 -2.07 4.22
N ASP A 403 -28.16 -2.44 3.73
CA ASP A 403 -27.05 -1.48 3.59
C ASP A 403 -27.41 -0.36 2.62
N ILE A 404 -26.84 0.81 2.85
CA ILE A 404 -26.89 1.92 1.89
C ILE A 404 -25.50 2.01 1.24
N VAL A 405 -25.45 1.71 -0.05
CA VAL A 405 -24.22 1.73 -0.83
C VAL A 405 -24.20 3.01 -1.66
N THR A 406 -23.15 3.82 -1.48
CA THR A 406 -22.89 5.01 -2.30
C THR A 406 -21.83 4.66 -3.34
N ILE A 407 -22.20 4.75 -4.61
CA ILE A 407 -21.31 4.43 -5.73
C ILE A 407 -20.94 5.73 -6.42
N SER A 408 -19.65 6.07 -6.42
CA SER A 408 -19.11 7.27 -7.05
C SER A 408 -18.44 6.90 -8.37
N VAL A 409 -19.02 7.37 -9.47
CA VAL A 409 -18.62 7.05 -10.83
C VAL A 409 -17.96 8.28 -11.46
N PRO A 410 -16.64 8.27 -11.68
CA PRO A 410 -15.96 9.34 -12.38
C PRO A 410 -16.35 9.35 -13.87
N ILE A 411 -16.60 10.55 -14.39
CA ILE A 411 -16.84 10.83 -15.80
C ILE A 411 -15.67 11.69 -16.28
N VAL A 412 -15.01 11.29 -17.34
CA VAL A 412 -13.88 12.02 -17.91
C VAL A 412 -14.23 12.37 -19.36
N ASN A 413 -13.92 13.59 -19.77
CA ASN A 413 -13.96 13.95 -21.19
C ASN A 413 -12.55 13.84 -21.77
N ASP A 414 -12.26 12.74 -22.43
CA ASP A 414 -10.99 12.50 -23.13
C ASP A 414 -10.95 13.20 -24.51
N GLY A 415 -12.07 13.79 -24.94
CA GLY A 415 -12.14 14.52 -26.19
C GLY A 415 -11.46 15.89 -26.14
N LEU A 416 -11.16 16.41 -27.31
CA LEU A 416 -10.49 17.69 -27.50
C LEU A 416 -11.37 18.90 -27.22
N MET A 417 -12.67 18.74 -27.38
CA MET A 417 -13.65 19.80 -27.22
C MET A 417 -14.47 19.65 -25.96
N GLN A 418 -15.19 20.70 -25.63
CA GLN A 418 -16.11 20.68 -24.52
C GLN A 418 -17.26 19.70 -24.80
N ALA A 419 -17.42 18.68 -23.96
CA ALA A 419 -18.57 17.79 -24.02
C ALA A 419 -19.85 18.49 -23.55
N PRO A 420 -21.00 18.20 -24.15
CA PRO A 420 -22.28 18.71 -23.70
C PRO A 420 -22.62 18.16 -22.29
N PRO A 421 -23.54 18.80 -21.57
CA PRO A 421 -24.06 18.22 -20.33
C PRO A 421 -24.84 16.94 -20.65
N GLY A 422 -24.80 15.99 -19.74
CA GLY A 422 -25.48 14.71 -19.93
C GLY A 422 -25.94 14.10 -18.61
N THR A 423 -26.28 12.83 -18.68
CA THR A 423 -26.67 12.02 -17.53
C THR A 423 -25.93 10.69 -17.52
N VAL A 424 -25.68 10.18 -16.33
CA VAL A 424 -25.25 8.78 -16.11
C VAL A 424 -26.40 8.02 -15.51
N GLN A 425 -26.76 6.91 -16.11
CA GLN A 425 -27.75 5.98 -15.58
C GLN A 425 -27.07 4.81 -14.90
N ALA A 426 -27.54 4.43 -13.70
CA ALA A 426 -27.14 3.22 -13.01
C ALA A 426 -28.30 2.20 -13.02
N PHE A 427 -27.99 0.96 -13.42
CA PHE A 427 -28.96 -0.11 -13.55
C PHE A 427 -28.39 -1.42 -12.99
N GLY A 428 -29.12 -2.03 -12.06
CA GLY A 428 -28.80 -3.34 -11.51
C GLY A 428 -29.49 -4.46 -12.26
N SER A 429 -28.77 -5.55 -12.50
CA SER A 429 -29.23 -6.70 -13.29
C SER A 429 -30.47 -7.39 -12.71
N ASN A 430 -30.57 -7.45 -11.37
CA ASN A 430 -31.71 -8.03 -10.66
C ASN A 430 -32.61 -6.97 -10.01
N THR A 431 -32.05 -5.80 -9.70
CA THR A 431 -32.75 -4.75 -8.96
C THR A 431 -33.39 -3.68 -9.85
N GLY A 432 -32.97 -3.59 -11.11
CA GLY A 432 -33.48 -2.61 -12.06
C GLY A 432 -32.84 -1.23 -11.90
N ALA A 433 -33.58 -0.16 -12.20
CA ALA A 433 -33.05 1.21 -12.16
C ALA A 433 -32.67 1.61 -10.73
N ILE A 434 -31.40 1.97 -10.54
CA ILE A 434 -30.85 2.48 -9.28
C ILE A 434 -30.96 4.00 -9.25
N GLY A 435 -30.54 4.68 -10.31
CA GLY A 435 -30.59 6.14 -10.35
C GLY A 435 -30.23 6.73 -11.72
N LEU A 436 -30.41 8.04 -11.80
CA LEU A 436 -30.02 8.86 -12.94
C LEU A 436 -29.42 10.15 -12.39
N GLU A 437 -28.14 10.38 -12.66
CA GLU A 437 -27.41 11.54 -12.17
C GLU A 437 -26.96 12.41 -13.34
N ALA A 438 -27.13 13.72 -13.21
CA ALA A 438 -26.76 14.69 -14.24
C ALA A 438 -25.36 15.22 -13.99
N PHE A 439 -24.58 15.41 -15.07
CA PHE A 439 -23.31 16.08 -15.04
C PHE A 439 -23.32 17.35 -15.92
N PRO A 440 -22.52 18.36 -15.58
CA PRO A 440 -22.42 19.58 -16.36
C PRO A 440 -21.64 19.33 -17.65
N SER A 441 -21.62 20.33 -18.56
CA SER A 441 -20.68 20.31 -19.68
C SER A 441 -19.24 20.22 -19.16
N LEU A 442 -18.44 19.34 -19.75
CA LEU A 442 -17.06 19.08 -19.36
C LEU A 442 -16.10 19.65 -20.41
N PRO A 443 -15.16 20.53 -20.03
CA PRO A 443 -14.10 20.93 -20.94
C PRO A 443 -13.24 19.70 -21.33
N SER A 444 -12.40 19.83 -22.34
CA SER A 444 -11.39 18.83 -22.68
C SER A 444 -10.59 18.49 -21.42
N LEU A 445 -10.35 17.20 -21.18
CA LEU A 445 -9.71 16.63 -19.98
C LEU A 445 -10.43 17.01 -18.67
N GLY A 446 -11.64 17.52 -18.77
CA GLY A 446 -12.47 17.82 -17.61
C GLY A 446 -13.08 16.57 -17.01
N THR A 447 -13.26 16.59 -15.69
CA THR A 447 -13.86 15.48 -14.95
C THR A 447 -15.10 15.92 -14.19
N SER A 448 -16.02 14.99 -13.98
CA SER A 448 -17.16 15.11 -13.08
C SER A 448 -17.35 13.82 -12.31
N LEU A 449 -18.23 13.84 -11.31
CA LEU A 449 -18.52 12.68 -10.48
C LEU A 449 -20.04 12.50 -10.42
N ALA A 450 -20.52 11.32 -10.81
CA ALA A 450 -21.90 10.91 -10.59
C ALA A 450 -21.97 10.04 -9.34
N ASN A 451 -22.86 10.38 -8.39
CA ASN A 451 -23.00 9.67 -7.14
C ASN A 451 -24.37 9.01 -7.07
N PHE A 452 -24.39 7.69 -6.89
CA PHE A 452 -25.59 6.90 -6.78
C PHE A 452 -25.73 6.36 -5.36
N GLU A 453 -26.91 6.52 -4.77
CA GLU A 453 -27.25 5.91 -3.50
C GLU A 453 -28.15 4.70 -3.77
N TRP A 454 -27.68 3.51 -3.45
CA TRP A 454 -28.39 2.25 -3.62
C TRP A 454 -28.65 1.61 -2.27
N THR A 455 -29.93 1.53 -1.88
CA THR A 455 -30.33 0.70 -0.73
C THR A 455 -30.42 -0.74 -1.20
N VAL A 456 -29.56 -1.59 -0.65
CA VAL A 456 -29.47 -3.01 -1.02
C VAL A 456 -30.77 -3.72 -0.68
N PRO A 457 -31.51 -4.26 -1.68
CA PRO A 457 -32.76 -4.97 -1.44
C PRO A 457 -32.52 -6.40 -0.96
N GLU A 458 -33.60 -7.11 -0.65
CA GLU A 458 -33.62 -8.52 -0.22
C GLU A 458 -33.29 -9.46 -1.40
N ILE A 459 -32.07 -9.38 -1.90
CA ILE A 459 -31.48 -10.28 -2.92
C ILE A 459 -30.26 -10.97 -2.36
N THR A 460 -29.75 -12.00 -3.01
CA THR A 460 -28.49 -12.66 -2.67
C THR A 460 -27.73 -13.06 -3.92
N GLY A 461 -26.40 -13.06 -3.84
CA GLY A 461 -25.49 -13.37 -4.91
C GLY A 461 -24.99 -12.14 -5.65
N ASN A 462 -24.34 -12.35 -6.78
CA ASN A 462 -23.72 -11.25 -7.55
C ASN A 462 -24.79 -10.37 -8.21
N GLU A 463 -24.75 -9.09 -7.89
CA GLU A 463 -25.46 -8.04 -8.60
C GLU A 463 -24.51 -7.32 -9.55
N LEU A 464 -24.79 -7.38 -10.85
CA LEU A 464 -24.10 -6.58 -11.84
C LEU A 464 -24.77 -5.21 -11.87
N ILE A 465 -24.03 -4.16 -11.59
CA ILE A 465 -24.47 -2.77 -11.71
C ILE A 465 -23.76 -2.14 -12.90
N SER A 466 -24.54 -1.77 -13.91
CA SER A 466 -24.07 -1.16 -15.15
C SER A 466 -24.34 0.33 -15.13
N PHE A 467 -23.35 1.11 -15.54
CA PHE A 467 -23.45 2.55 -15.73
C PHE A 467 -23.36 2.88 -17.21
N SER A 468 -24.11 3.87 -17.67
CA SER A 468 -24.04 4.34 -19.03
C SER A 468 -24.24 5.84 -19.12
N ILE A 469 -23.47 6.50 -19.99
CA ILE A 469 -23.61 7.92 -20.31
C ILE A 469 -24.69 8.12 -21.38
N ASP A 470 -25.44 9.22 -21.28
CA ASP A 470 -26.33 9.71 -22.32
C ASP A 470 -26.26 11.24 -22.37
N THR A 471 -25.77 11.77 -23.49
CA THR A 471 -25.73 13.20 -23.80
C THR A 471 -26.78 13.59 -24.81
N GLY A 472 -27.48 12.62 -25.41
CA GLY A 472 -28.40 12.86 -26.54
C GLY A 472 -27.72 13.14 -27.88
N GLU A 473 -26.39 13.19 -27.93
CA GLU A 473 -25.54 13.34 -29.11
C GLU A 473 -24.57 12.16 -29.23
N SER A 474 -24.06 11.92 -30.44
CA SER A 474 -23.11 10.81 -30.58
C SER A 474 -21.75 11.21 -30.02
N ASP A 475 -21.19 10.31 -29.22
CA ASP A 475 -19.83 10.36 -28.71
C ASP A 475 -18.83 9.85 -29.77
N GLY A 476 -17.56 10.19 -29.61
CA GLY A 476 -16.49 9.77 -30.52
C GLY A 476 -16.15 8.30 -30.37
N ASP A 477 -16.13 7.78 -29.14
CA ASP A 477 -15.94 6.36 -28.85
C ASP A 477 -17.03 5.81 -27.91
N PRO A 478 -18.18 5.39 -28.47
CA PRO A 478 -19.26 4.83 -27.66
C PRO A 478 -18.92 3.54 -26.89
N SER A 479 -17.76 2.96 -27.13
CA SER A 479 -17.37 1.71 -26.48
C SER A 479 -16.94 1.90 -25.02
N ASN A 480 -16.55 3.13 -24.65
CA ASN A 480 -16.10 3.50 -23.30
C ASN A 480 -17.16 4.29 -22.50
N ASP A 481 -18.34 4.53 -23.09
CA ASP A 481 -19.49 5.20 -22.47
C ASP A 481 -20.15 4.40 -21.35
N ALA A 482 -19.74 3.15 -21.13
CA ALA A 482 -20.31 2.26 -20.16
C ALA A 482 -19.24 1.65 -19.26
N ALA A 483 -19.61 1.41 -17.99
CA ALA A 483 -18.79 0.72 -17.02
C ALA A 483 -19.64 -0.20 -16.15
N ASP A 484 -19.05 -1.29 -15.70
CA ASP A 484 -19.74 -2.29 -14.89
C ASP A 484 -18.96 -2.55 -13.59
N ILE A 485 -19.71 -2.78 -12.52
CA ILE A 485 -19.17 -3.33 -11.28
C ILE A 485 -20.01 -4.52 -10.82
N PHE A 486 -19.39 -5.43 -10.07
CA PHE A 486 -20.08 -6.48 -9.37
C PHE A 486 -20.10 -6.19 -7.88
N VAL A 487 -21.30 -6.28 -7.29
CA VAL A 487 -21.48 -6.24 -5.84
C VAL A 487 -22.02 -7.59 -5.41
N TYR A 488 -21.29 -8.30 -4.57
CA TYR A 488 -21.81 -9.51 -3.95
C TYR A 488 -22.77 -9.13 -2.83
N VAL A 489 -24.00 -9.62 -2.89
CA VAL A 489 -25.00 -9.40 -1.83
C VAL A 489 -25.11 -10.67 -1.03
N GLY A 490 -24.46 -10.68 0.12
CA GLY A 490 -24.46 -11.76 1.08
C GLY A 490 -25.53 -11.59 2.15
N ARG A 491 -25.49 -12.45 3.17
CA ARG A 491 -26.31 -12.39 4.38
C ARG A 491 -25.39 -12.36 5.58
N LEU A 492 -25.79 -11.59 6.59
CA LEU A 492 -25.09 -11.63 7.87
C LEU A 492 -25.09 -13.05 8.45
N PRO A 493 -24.01 -13.45 9.10
CA PRO A 493 -23.94 -14.74 9.76
C PRO A 493 -25.01 -14.84 10.85
N TYR A 494 -25.62 -16.00 10.97
CA TYR A 494 -26.63 -16.28 11.97
C TYR A 494 -25.96 -16.74 13.26
N ALA A 495 -26.27 -16.05 14.37
CA ALA A 495 -25.73 -16.39 15.69
C ALA A 495 -26.77 -17.22 16.48
N ASP A 496 -26.39 -18.43 16.85
CA ASP A 496 -27.14 -19.30 17.76
C ASP A 496 -26.29 -19.61 18.99
N VAL A 497 -26.71 -19.07 20.15
CA VAL A 497 -25.91 -19.12 21.38
C VAL A 497 -26.69 -19.85 22.44
N SER A 498 -26.12 -20.92 22.97
CA SER A 498 -26.69 -21.73 24.06
C SER A 498 -25.85 -21.56 25.33
N ILE A 499 -26.50 -21.20 26.41
CA ILE A 499 -25.93 -21.08 27.76
C ILE A 499 -26.84 -21.82 28.74
N PRO A 500 -26.33 -22.68 29.64
CA PRO A 500 -27.13 -23.35 30.67
C PRO A 500 -27.85 -22.33 31.57
N PRO A 501 -29.12 -22.53 31.88
CA PRO A 501 -29.85 -21.62 32.76
C PRO A 501 -29.40 -21.75 34.22
N ASP A 502 -29.33 -20.61 34.90
CA ASP A 502 -29.16 -20.48 36.35
C ASP A 502 -28.03 -21.37 36.96
N PRO A 503 -26.79 -21.33 36.47
CA PRO A 503 -25.69 -22.06 37.07
C PRO A 503 -25.28 -21.45 38.42
N LEU A 504 -24.74 -22.30 39.30
CA LEU A 504 -24.21 -21.83 40.58
C LEU A 504 -22.79 -21.22 40.39
N THR A 505 -22.42 -20.35 41.30
CA THR A 505 -21.05 -19.86 41.43
C THR A 505 -20.03 -20.99 41.40
N LEU A 506 -18.81 -20.71 40.87
CA LEU A 506 -17.69 -21.66 40.74
C LEU A 506 -18.04 -22.96 39.96
N THR A 507 -19.15 -22.95 39.21
CA THR A 507 -19.48 -24.03 38.30
C THR A 507 -18.99 -23.67 36.91
N ASP A 508 -18.36 -24.62 36.23
CA ASP A 508 -18.01 -24.46 34.83
C ASP A 508 -19.26 -24.36 33.96
N VAL A 509 -19.44 -23.20 33.35
CA VAL A 509 -20.56 -22.91 32.45
C VAL A 509 -20.06 -23.01 31.03
N PHE A 510 -20.61 -23.91 30.27
CA PHE A 510 -20.29 -24.09 28.86
C PHE A 510 -21.14 -23.19 28.00
N ILE A 511 -20.52 -22.25 27.30
CA ILE A 511 -21.15 -21.36 26.33
C ILE A 511 -20.88 -21.96 24.95
N ASP A 512 -21.92 -22.24 24.22
CA ASP A 512 -21.88 -22.93 22.95
C ASP A 512 -22.54 -22.09 21.86
N ALA A 513 -21.73 -21.71 20.87
CA ALA A 513 -22.15 -21.01 19.66
C ALA A 513 -21.90 -21.85 18.39
N THR A 514 -21.65 -23.15 18.51
CA THR A 514 -21.36 -24.03 17.36
C THR A 514 -22.52 -24.25 16.40
N ALA A 515 -23.74 -23.92 16.84
CA ALA A 515 -24.93 -23.96 15.98
C ALA A 515 -25.06 -22.72 15.09
N SER A 516 -24.23 -21.70 15.31
CA SER A 516 -24.16 -20.55 14.43
C SER A 516 -23.68 -20.98 13.05
N ASN A 517 -24.13 -20.30 12.04
CA ASN A 517 -23.76 -20.60 10.65
C ASN A 517 -23.79 -19.38 9.77
N ASP A 518 -23.07 -19.46 8.66
CA ASP A 518 -23.23 -18.56 7.54
C ASP A 518 -24.38 -19.06 6.64
N PRO A 519 -25.43 -18.23 6.41
CA PRO A 519 -26.52 -18.59 5.53
C PRO A 519 -26.14 -18.74 4.06
N ASP A 520 -25.00 -18.18 3.63
CA ASP A 520 -24.47 -18.25 2.27
C ASP A 520 -23.54 -19.45 2.08
N GLY A 521 -23.16 -20.13 3.16
CA GLY A 521 -22.48 -21.44 3.15
C GLY A 521 -20.96 -21.39 3.32
N GLY A 522 -20.44 -20.27 3.79
CA GLY A 522 -19.04 -20.06 4.09
C GLY A 522 -18.58 -20.62 5.45
N GLU A 523 -17.33 -20.37 5.80
CA GLU A 523 -16.78 -20.66 7.11
C GLU A 523 -17.04 -19.50 8.07
N ILE A 524 -17.33 -19.81 9.33
CA ILE A 524 -17.48 -18.80 10.36
C ILE A 524 -16.33 -18.86 11.36
N SER A 525 -16.03 -17.72 11.95
CA SER A 525 -15.21 -17.60 13.15
C SER A 525 -16.01 -16.98 14.29
N CYS A 526 -15.73 -17.42 15.51
CA CYS A 526 -16.43 -16.91 16.68
C CYS A 526 -15.43 -16.29 17.67
N LYS A 527 -15.91 -15.26 18.38
CA LYS A 527 -15.25 -14.69 19.54
C LYS A 527 -16.28 -14.60 20.67
N ILE A 528 -15.97 -15.16 21.82
CA ILE A 528 -16.83 -15.13 23.01
C ILE A 528 -16.17 -14.26 24.07
N GLU A 529 -16.90 -13.30 24.61
CA GLU A 529 -16.46 -12.36 25.63
C GLU A 529 -17.40 -12.46 26.84
N SER A 530 -16.84 -12.69 28.03
CA SER A 530 -17.58 -12.84 29.29
C SER A 530 -17.17 -11.78 30.29
N GLN A 531 -18.13 -11.05 30.84
CA GLN A 531 -17.89 -10.08 31.88
C GLN A 531 -17.66 -10.78 33.23
N MET A 532 -16.64 -10.36 33.98
CA MET A 532 -16.32 -10.84 35.33
C MET A 532 -16.87 -9.91 36.41
N PRO A 533 -16.98 -10.37 37.69
CA PRO A 533 -17.48 -9.54 38.79
C PRO A 533 -16.68 -8.26 39.04
N ASP A 534 -15.40 -8.24 38.75
CA ASP A 534 -14.53 -7.06 38.87
C ASP A 534 -14.66 -6.08 37.71
N GLY A 535 -15.57 -6.36 36.74
CA GLY A 535 -15.79 -5.57 35.53
C GLY A 535 -14.80 -5.84 34.42
N THR A 536 -13.82 -6.73 34.58
CA THR A 536 -12.94 -7.18 33.49
C THR A 536 -13.70 -8.08 32.53
N VAL A 537 -13.19 -8.19 31.30
CA VAL A 537 -13.77 -9.04 30.26
C VAL A 537 -12.75 -10.15 29.92
N GLN A 538 -13.17 -11.37 30.00
CA GLN A 538 -12.42 -12.50 29.48
C GLN A 538 -12.89 -12.81 28.07
N SER A 539 -11.97 -13.10 27.16
CA SER A 539 -12.30 -13.40 25.77
C SER A 539 -11.60 -14.67 25.29
N ASP A 540 -12.30 -15.42 24.45
CA ASP A 540 -11.77 -16.59 23.75
C ASP A 540 -12.12 -16.51 22.26
N ASN A 541 -11.19 -16.94 21.41
CA ASN A 541 -11.39 -17.05 19.98
C ASN A 541 -11.79 -18.48 19.63
N GLY A 542 -13.08 -18.73 19.60
CA GLY A 542 -13.68 -20.02 19.29
C GLY A 542 -15.18 -20.01 19.49
N CYS A 543 -15.89 -20.95 18.87
CA CYS A 543 -17.33 -21.07 18.99
C CYS A 543 -17.80 -21.78 20.29
N THR A 544 -16.88 -22.13 21.16
CA THR A 544 -17.16 -22.67 22.49
C THR A 544 -16.26 -22.01 23.52
N HIS A 545 -16.81 -21.73 24.69
CA HIS A 545 -16.06 -21.18 25.80
C HIS A 545 -16.56 -21.76 27.11
N THR A 546 -15.65 -22.05 28.04
CA THR A 546 -16.00 -22.49 29.39
C THR A 546 -15.59 -21.42 30.36
N GLN A 547 -16.55 -20.89 31.11
CA GLN A 547 -16.33 -19.83 32.08
C GLN A 547 -16.93 -20.22 33.43
N SER A 548 -16.25 -19.90 34.52
CA SER A 548 -16.84 -19.93 35.87
C SER A 548 -16.75 -18.56 36.51
N TRP A 549 -17.81 -18.21 37.22
CA TRP A 549 -17.90 -16.96 37.96
C TRP A 549 -17.71 -17.21 39.46
N PRO A 550 -16.85 -16.45 40.13
CA PRO A 550 -16.58 -16.61 41.55
C PRO A 550 -17.66 -16.02 42.46
N ASP A 551 -18.58 -15.21 41.89
CA ASP A 551 -19.57 -14.44 42.62
C ASP A 551 -20.95 -14.54 41.92
N ASP A 552 -22.02 -14.44 42.64
CA ASP A 552 -23.38 -14.47 42.07
C ASP A 552 -23.75 -13.13 41.39
N GLY A 553 -24.78 -13.14 40.58
CA GLY A 553 -25.21 -11.94 39.86
C GLY A 553 -25.51 -12.16 38.39
N GLN A 554 -25.72 -11.06 37.70
CA GLN A 554 -25.99 -11.07 36.25
C GLN A 554 -24.73 -10.56 35.51
N TYR A 555 -24.20 -11.40 34.64
CA TYR A 555 -23.02 -11.12 33.85
C TYR A 555 -23.33 -11.14 32.36
N ASN A 556 -22.77 -10.15 31.64
CA ASN A 556 -22.94 -10.09 30.19
C ASN A 556 -22.01 -11.08 29.50
N VAL A 557 -22.55 -11.79 28.52
CA VAL A 557 -21.81 -12.61 27.56
C VAL A 557 -22.09 -12.06 26.18
N THR A 558 -21.05 -11.71 25.46
CA THR A 558 -21.12 -11.23 24.07
C THR A 558 -20.47 -12.23 23.16
N VAL A 559 -21.19 -12.66 22.15
CA VAL A 559 -20.69 -13.56 21.10
C VAL A 559 -20.68 -12.80 19.79
N THR A 560 -19.54 -12.76 19.17
CA THR A 560 -19.31 -12.17 17.85
C THR A 560 -19.06 -13.29 16.85
N ILE A 561 -19.86 -13.37 15.82
CA ILE A 561 -19.70 -14.30 14.70
C ILE A 561 -19.23 -13.48 13.51
N THR A 562 -18.19 -13.92 12.84
CA THR A 562 -17.66 -13.33 11.61
C THR A 562 -17.62 -14.42 10.55
N ASP A 563 -18.16 -14.15 9.36
CA ASP A 563 -18.09 -15.05 8.20
C ASP A 563 -16.78 -14.87 7.41
N ASP A 564 -16.63 -15.57 6.32
CA ASP A 564 -15.43 -15.52 5.48
C ASP A 564 -15.39 -14.28 4.56
N GLU A 565 -16.50 -13.58 4.37
CA GLU A 565 -16.55 -12.26 3.73
C GLU A 565 -16.18 -11.13 4.70
N GLY A 566 -16.12 -11.39 6.00
CA GLY A 566 -15.80 -10.42 7.05
C GLY A 566 -17.01 -9.73 7.65
N ASP A 567 -18.23 -10.17 7.33
CA ASP A 567 -19.45 -9.66 7.92
C ASP A 567 -19.63 -10.17 9.35
N ILE A 568 -20.24 -9.33 10.19
CA ILE A 568 -20.26 -9.55 11.63
C ILE A 568 -21.68 -9.52 12.17
N THR A 569 -22.04 -10.56 12.91
CA THR A 569 -23.20 -10.55 13.79
C THR A 569 -22.76 -10.65 15.24
N GLN A 570 -23.27 -9.76 16.08
CA GLN A 570 -22.98 -9.75 17.51
C GLN A 570 -24.25 -9.93 18.32
N VAL A 571 -24.23 -10.90 19.23
CA VAL A 571 -25.32 -11.18 20.17
C VAL A 571 -24.78 -11.00 21.60
N SER A 572 -25.48 -10.17 22.37
CA SER A 572 -25.21 -10.02 23.80
C SER A 572 -26.39 -10.60 24.60
N THR A 573 -26.06 -11.46 25.55
CA THR A 573 -27.02 -12.07 26.48
C THR A 573 -26.50 -11.98 27.90
N THR A 574 -27.36 -12.20 28.88
CA THR A 574 -26.96 -12.22 30.29
C THR A 574 -27.06 -13.64 30.84
N VAL A 575 -26.05 -14.06 31.58
CA VAL A 575 -26.09 -15.26 32.40
C VAL A 575 -26.41 -14.86 33.84
N ASN A 576 -27.36 -15.55 34.47
CA ASN A 576 -27.75 -15.31 35.87
C ASN A 576 -27.08 -16.38 36.73
N ILE A 577 -26.00 -16.00 37.42
CA ILE A 577 -25.27 -16.89 38.31
C ILE A 577 -25.93 -16.87 39.67
N LEU A 578 -26.29 -18.05 40.14
CA LEU A 578 -26.92 -18.19 41.44
C LEU A 578 -25.87 -18.43 42.52
N ASN A 579 -26.13 -17.85 43.69
CA ASN A 579 -25.33 -18.06 44.88
C ASN A 579 -25.24 -19.56 45.25
N ARG A 580 -24.09 -20.03 45.71
CA ARG A 580 -23.85 -21.39 46.19
C ARG A 580 -23.94 -21.40 47.70
N PRO A 581 -24.81 -22.25 48.31
CA PRO A 581 -24.91 -22.33 49.75
C PRO A 581 -23.58 -22.75 50.41
N PRO A 582 -23.32 -22.24 51.63
CA PRO A 582 -22.09 -22.53 52.36
C PRO A 582 -21.95 -23.99 52.68
N GLU A 583 -20.74 -24.52 52.75
CA GLU A 583 -20.41 -25.92 53.07
C GLU A 583 -19.98 -26.05 54.53
N ALA A 584 -20.46 -27.09 55.19
CA ALA A 584 -19.97 -27.50 56.51
C ALA A 584 -20.28 -28.98 56.74
N SER A 585 -19.63 -29.57 57.67
CA SER A 585 -19.90 -30.91 58.17
C SER A 585 -19.80 -30.98 59.70
N LEU A 586 -20.54 -31.91 60.32
CA LEU A 586 -20.36 -32.19 61.75
C LEU A 586 -19.22 -33.16 61.97
N LEU A 587 -18.34 -32.89 62.95
CA LEU A 587 -17.42 -33.88 63.45
C LEU A 587 -18.21 -35.09 64.04
N PRO A 588 -17.64 -36.27 64.01
CA PRO A 588 -18.26 -37.44 64.64
C PRO A 588 -18.64 -37.15 66.09
N TYR A 589 -19.88 -37.43 66.46
CA TYR A 589 -20.43 -37.23 67.79
C TYR A 589 -21.13 -38.51 68.29
N ASP A 590 -21.31 -38.64 69.61
CA ASP A 590 -22.08 -39.75 70.18
C ASP A 590 -23.55 -39.62 69.87
N SER A 591 -24.07 -40.48 68.99
CA SER A 591 -25.49 -40.47 68.58
C SER A 591 -26.47 -40.98 69.67
N SER A 592 -25.98 -41.46 70.81
CA SER A 592 -26.76 -41.83 72.00
C SER A 592 -26.00 -41.46 73.28
N ILE A 593 -26.67 -40.77 74.18
CA ILE A 593 -26.12 -40.34 75.46
C ILE A 593 -27.14 -40.60 76.56
N VAL A 594 -26.70 -40.52 77.82
CA VAL A 594 -27.62 -40.65 78.96
C VAL A 594 -28.07 -39.27 79.41
N ILE A 595 -29.33 -39.16 79.89
CA ILE A 595 -29.89 -37.92 80.41
C ILE A 595 -28.96 -37.35 81.50
N GLY A 596 -28.65 -36.06 81.36
CA GLY A 596 -27.73 -35.34 82.25
C GLY A 596 -26.25 -35.34 81.80
N ASP A 597 -25.86 -36.18 80.82
CA ASP A 597 -24.56 -36.11 80.21
C ASP A 597 -24.46 -34.89 79.25
N GLN A 598 -23.27 -34.34 79.15
CA GLN A 598 -23.00 -33.23 78.28
C GLN A 598 -22.54 -33.73 76.90
N ILE A 599 -23.12 -33.20 75.84
CA ILE A 599 -22.70 -33.46 74.46
C ILE A 599 -22.18 -32.18 73.83
N THR A 600 -21.09 -32.29 73.09
CA THR A 600 -20.54 -31.20 72.26
C THR A 600 -20.61 -31.59 70.79
N LEU A 601 -21.30 -30.80 70.01
CA LEU A 601 -21.34 -30.86 68.56
C LEU A 601 -20.37 -29.83 68.01
N GLN A 602 -19.58 -30.21 67.04
CA GLN A 602 -18.61 -29.30 66.44
C GLN A 602 -18.67 -29.37 64.92
N LEU A 603 -18.73 -28.21 64.29
CA LEU A 603 -18.64 -28.09 62.86
C LEU A 603 -17.19 -28.13 62.43
N GLU A 604 -16.94 -28.78 61.29
CA GLU A 604 -15.71 -28.71 60.56
C GLU A 604 -15.96 -28.32 59.10
N ASN A 605 -14.92 -27.87 58.38
CA ASN A 605 -14.98 -27.48 57.00
C ASN A 605 -16.04 -26.38 56.71
N VAL A 606 -16.28 -25.51 57.69
CA VAL A 606 -17.17 -24.39 57.53
C VAL A 606 -16.55 -23.40 56.58
N ARG A 607 -17.08 -23.28 55.41
CA ARG A 607 -16.57 -22.42 54.38
C ARG A 607 -17.65 -21.97 53.41
N ASP A 608 -17.47 -20.76 52.94
CA ASP A 608 -18.12 -20.24 51.80
C ASP A 608 -17.09 -20.22 50.67
N LEU A 609 -17.44 -20.75 49.50
CA LEU A 609 -16.48 -20.92 48.38
C LEU A 609 -16.51 -19.77 47.39
N ASP A 610 -17.59 -19.04 47.32
CA ASP A 610 -17.85 -17.99 46.32
C ASP A 610 -17.81 -16.56 46.89
N THR A 611 -17.32 -16.41 48.12
CA THR A 611 -17.10 -15.11 48.71
C THR A 611 -15.81 -14.48 48.23
N ASN A 612 -15.86 -13.18 47.99
CA ASN A 612 -14.67 -12.37 47.65
C ASN A 612 -13.66 -12.23 48.79
N THR A 613 -14.03 -12.65 50.02
CA THR A 613 -13.15 -12.67 51.17
C THR A 613 -13.13 -14.05 51.83
N PRO A 614 -12.03 -14.83 51.67
CA PRO A 614 -11.93 -16.19 52.19
C PRO A 614 -12.15 -16.33 53.71
N THR A 615 -12.37 -15.24 54.40
CA THR A 615 -12.62 -15.10 55.83
C THR A 615 -13.96 -14.49 56.13
N SER A 616 -14.90 -14.38 55.18
CA SER A 616 -16.24 -13.90 55.46
C SER A 616 -16.91 -14.79 56.46
N PRO A 617 -17.35 -14.24 57.56
CA PRO A 617 -18.01 -15.05 58.61
C PRO A 617 -19.35 -15.50 58.08
N VAL A 618 -19.45 -16.76 57.71
CA VAL A 618 -20.76 -17.41 57.62
C VAL A 618 -21.49 -17.21 58.97
N ALA A 619 -22.70 -16.78 58.94
CA ALA A 619 -23.51 -16.66 60.15
C ALA A 619 -23.91 -18.06 60.59
N ILE A 620 -23.45 -18.50 61.75
CA ILE A 620 -23.78 -19.84 62.29
C ILE A 620 -24.79 -19.69 63.40
N SER A 621 -25.91 -20.36 63.30
CA SER A 621 -27.01 -20.30 64.25
C SER A 621 -27.46 -21.69 64.64
N TRP A 622 -27.38 -22.02 65.92
CA TRP A 622 -27.90 -23.29 66.45
C TRP A 622 -29.34 -23.13 66.96
N ASN A 623 -30.14 -24.18 66.92
CA ASN A 623 -31.48 -24.20 67.42
C ASN A 623 -31.56 -24.24 68.94
N GLU A 624 -32.78 -24.23 69.49
CA GLU A 624 -33.09 -24.23 70.97
C GLU A 624 -32.42 -25.36 71.75
N SER A 625 -32.11 -26.48 71.12
CA SER A 625 -31.40 -27.60 71.79
C SER A 625 -29.99 -27.24 72.22
N CYS A 626 -29.38 -26.21 71.60
CA CYS A 626 -28.06 -25.73 71.86
C CYS A 626 -28.00 -24.39 72.62
N MET A 627 -29.00 -24.04 73.44
CA MET A 627 -29.21 -22.71 73.98
C MET A 627 -29.30 -21.63 72.88
N GLU A 628 -30.44 -20.98 72.80
CA GLU A 628 -30.66 -19.88 71.86
C GLU A 628 -29.49 -18.89 71.85
N GLY A 629 -28.93 -18.64 70.66
CA GLY A 629 -27.93 -17.62 70.45
C GLY A 629 -26.48 -18.04 70.60
N THR A 630 -26.17 -19.35 70.56
CA THR A 630 -24.74 -19.79 70.49
C THR A 630 -24.24 -19.50 69.06
N LEU A 631 -23.47 -18.43 68.93
CA LEU A 631 -22.75 -18.07 67.73
C LEU A 631 -21.42 -18.81 67.72
N GLY A 632 -21.14 -19.66 66.76
CA GLY A 632 -19.86 -20.28 66.59
C GLY A 632 -19.91 -21.73 66.09
N VAL A 633 -18.75 -22.27 65.85
CA VAL A 633 -18.55 -23.61 65.25
C VAL A 633 -18.85 -24.76 66.20
N SER A 634 -19.14 -24.52 67.46
CA SER A 634 -19.45 -25.59 68.43
C SER A 634 -20.65 -25.24 69.27
N CYS A 635 -21.42 -26.27 69.57
CA CYS A 635 -22.57 -26.24 70.47
C CYS A 635 -22.41 -27.31 71.54
N THR A 636 -22.54 -26.91 72.79
CA THR A 636 -22.52 -27.81 73.93
C THR A 636 -23.80 -27.68 74.71
N PHE A 637 -24.49 -28.80 74.97
CA PHE A 637 -25.73 -28.80 75.73
C PHE A 637 -25.88 -30.10 76.55
N THR A 638 -26.75 -30.08 77.54
CA THR A 638 -27.09 -31.19 78.41
C THR A 638 -28.57 -31.46 78.31
N PRO A 639 -29.03 -32.51 77.69
CA PRO A 639 -30.44 -32.86 77.61
C PRO A 639 -31.06 -33.14 79.00
N SER A 640 -32.26 -32.59 79.22
CA SER A 640 -32.96 -32.75 80.50
C SER A 640 -34.12 -33.77 80.43
N GLN A 641 -34.42 -34.30 79.27
CA GLN A 641 -35.48 -35.29 79.01
C GLN A 641 -34.95 -36.45 78.13
N GLU A 642 -35.51 -37.63 78.35
CA GLU A 642 -35.25 -38.81 77.49
C GLU A 642 -36.03 -38.68 76.16
N GLY A 643 -35.51 -39.34 75.11
CA GLY A 643 -36.09 -39.37 73.78
C GLY A 643 -35.16 -38.83 72.70
N ASP A 644 -35.70 -38.70 71.51
CA ASP A 644 -34.98 -38.16 70.36
C ASP A 644 -34.87 -36.66 70.45
N VAL A 645 -33.64 -36.14 70.45
CA VAL A 645 -33.30 -34.74 70.37
C VAL A 645 -32.64 -34.42 69.05
N VAL A 646 -33.17 -33.45 68.34
CA VAL A 646 -32.57 -32.97 67.10
C VAL A 646 -31.91 -31.60 67.36
N ALA A 647 -30.61 -31.54 67.32
CA ALA A 647 -29.86 -30.29 67.32
C ALA A 647 -29.61 -29.88 65.85
N SER A 648 -30.09 -28.74 65.48
CA SER A 648 -29.95 -28.22 64.12
C SER A 648 -29.02 -27.00 64.11
N VAL A 649 -28.14 -26.91 63.16
CA VAL A 649 -27.38 -25.71 62.88
C VAL A 649 -27.72 -25.21 61.50
N THR A 650 -27.94 -23.92 61.39
CA THR A 650 -28.10 -23.18 60.14
C THR A 650 -26.87 -22.34 59.94
N ILE A 651 -26.26 -22.53 58.78
CA ILE A 651 -25.09 -21.79 58.34
C ILE A 651 -25.60 -20.90 57.18
N MET A 652 -25.41 -19.63 57.27
CA MET A 652 -25.85 -18.67 56.25
C MET A 652 -24.61 -17.86 55.80
N ASP A 653 -24.49 -17.74 54.48
CA ASP A 653 -23.45 -16.93 53.84
C ASP A 653 -23.82 -15.45 53.88
N ASP A 654 -22.99 -14.60 53.23
CA ASP A 654 -23.22 -13.14 53.18
C ASP A 654 -24.27 -12.76 52.12
N ASP A 655 -24.61 -13.63 51.18
CA ASP A 655 -25.66 -13.44 50.17
C ASP A 655 -27.01 -14.04 50.58
N GLY A 656 -27.07 -14.68 51.72
CA GLY A 656 -28.28 -15.14 52.37
C GLY A 656 -28.71 -16.56 52.06
N ALA A 657 -27.92 -17.36 51.35
CA ALA A 657 -28.20 -18.78 51.19
C ALA A 657 -27.84 -19.56 52.47
N GLN A 658 -28.52 -20.65 52.68
CA GLN A 658 -28.46 -21.36 53.94
C GLN A 658 -28.20 -22.85 53.75
N THR A 659 -27.29 -23.39 54.57
CA THR A 659 -27.12 -24.83 54.73
C THR A 659 -27.56 -25.24 56.13
N LYS A 660 -28.44 -26.21 56.24
CA LYS A 660 -28.95 -26.75 57.51
C LYS A 660 -28.39 -28.15 57.71
N ILE A 661 -27.83 -28.39 58.89
CA ILE A 661 -27.31 -29.69 59.30
C ILE A 661 -27.99 -30.10 60.57
N ASP A 662 -28.56 -31.29 60.58
CA ASP A 662 -29.29 -31.87 61.74
C ASP A 662 -28.45 -32.97 62.40
N ALA A 663 -28.26 -32.90 63.72
CA ALA A 663 -27.66 -33.94 64.56
C ALA A 663 -28.78 -34.64 65.35
N ASN A 664 -28.96 -35.90 65.06
CA ASN A 664 -29.95 -36.72 65.77
C ASN A 664 -29.28 -37.43 66.91
N ILE A 665 -29.77 -37.21 68.14
CA ILE A 665 -29.19 -37.73 69.38
C ILE A 665 -30.30 -38.44 70.14
N LEU A 666 -30.10 -39.73 70.43
CA LEU A 666 -30.97 -40.49 71.27
C LEU A 666 -30.56 -40.32 72.74
N VAL A 667 -31.38 -39.70 73.54
CA VAL A 667 -31.15 -39.52 74.97
C VAL A 667 -31.80 -40.67 75.74
N LEU A 668 -30.96 -41.47 76.32
CA LEU A 668 -31.38 -42.63 77.09
C LEU A 668 -31.63 -42.22 78.54
N ASN A 669 -32.57 -42.95 79.16
CA ASN A 669 -32.81 -42.79 80.61
C ASN A 669 -31.57 -43.14 81.43
N ALA A 670 -31.26 -42.32 82.45
CA ALA A 670 -30.19 -42.66 83.34
C ALA A 670 -30.49 -43.94 84.16
N PRO A 671 -29.62 -44.90 84.20
CA PRO A 671 -29.83 -46.02 85.01
C PRO A 671 -30.08 -45.62 86.46
N PRO A 672 -31.04 -46.22 87.15
CA PRO A 672 -31.29 -45.85 88.55
C PRO A 672 -30.09 -46.03 89.44
N VAL A 673 -29.73 -45.00 90.15
CA VAL A 673 -28.63 -45.01 91.10
C VAL A 673 -29.15 -45.57 92.39
N LEU A 674 -28.59 -46.68 92.79
CA LEU A 674 -28.90 -47.31 94.09
C LEU A 674 -28.12 -46.60 95.18
N GLU A 675 -28.80 -45.60 95.83
CA GLU A 675 -28.14 -44.81 96.87
C GLU A 675 -27.97 -45.56 98.21
N SER A 676 -28.89 -46.45 98.52
CA SER A 676 -28.74 -47.28 99.68
C SER A 676 -29.70 -48.55 99.66
N ILE A 677 -29.26 -49.65 100.15
CA ILE A 677 -30.11 -50.80 100.42
C ILE A 677 -30.33 -50.84 101.93
N GLN A 678 -31.55 -50.62 102.42
CA GLN A 678 -31.90 -50.85 103.80
C GLN A 678 -32.50 -52.26 103.88
N VAL A 679 -31.80 -53.16 104.55
CA VAL A 679 -32.31 -54.48 104.80
C VAL A 679 -33.00 -54.48 106.16
N TRP A 680 -34.33 -54.64 106.13
CA TRP A 680 -35.14 -54.80 107.37
C TRP A 680 -35.32 -56.25 107.68
N PHE A 681 -34.79 -56.61 108.80
CA PHE A 681 -35.10 -57.92 109.36
C PHE A 681 -36.30 -57.79 110.27
N GLY A 682 -37.35 -58.59 110.02
CA GLY A 682 -38.54 -58.61 110.83
C GLY A 682 -38.19 -58.95 112.32
N PRO A 683 -39.20 -58.85 113.16
CA PRO A 683 -38.97 -58.86 114.61
C PRO A 683 -38.37 -60.15 115.21
N ASN A 684 -37.96 -61.08 114.42
CA ASN A 684 -37.17 -62.22 114.85
C ASN A 684 -35.68 -62.05 114.55
N ARG A 685 -35.07 -61.41 115.46
CA ARG A 685 -33.64 -61.36 115.50
C ARG A 685 -33.02 -62.75 115.62
N LEU A 686 -32.41 -63.18 114.66
CA LEU A 686 -31.40 -64.22 114.84
C LEU A 686 -30.10 -63.52 115.12
N SER A 687 -29.65 -63.64 116.29
CA SER A 687 -28.33 -63.32 116.73
C SER A 687 -27.33 -64.26 116.06
N GLN A 688 -26.34 -63.72 115.38
CA GLN A 688 -25.15 -64.44 115.17
C GLN A 688 -23.95 -63.55 115.54
N ASP A 689 -23.16 -64.22 116.10
CA ASP A 689 -21.86 -63.76 116.62
C ASP A 689 -20.94 -63.14 115.57
#